data_6d75d38050d39ff08e3d85666207457f
#
_entry.id   6d75d38050d39ff08e3d85666207457f
#
_cell.length_a   1.000
_cell.length_b   1.000
_cell.length_c   1.000
_cell.angle_alpha   90.00
_cell.angle_beta   90.00
_cell.angle_gamma   90.00
#
_symmetry.space_group_name_H-M   'P 1'
#
loop_
_entity.id
_entity.type
_entity.pdbx_description
1 polymer ?
#
loop_
_entity_poly.entity_id
_entity_poly.type
_entity_poly.pdbx_seq_one_letter_code
_entity_poly.pdbx_strand_id
1 'polypeptide(L)'
;MKQRISALDLLLLARELKQDLEGYRLSNIYNIADSSKQFLLKFNKPDSKLNVVVDCGLRIYLTEFSRPIPPTPSGFVVKLRKHLKAKRLTALKQVDQDRILVLQFADGHFYLVLEFFSAGNVILLDENRRIMALQRVVLEHENKVGQIYEMFDESLFTTNNESADESIEKNRKAEYTSELVNEWIKAVQAKYESDITVIKQLNIQGKEGAKKKKVKVPSIHKLLLSKVPHLSSDLLSKNLKVFNIDPSESCLNLLEETDSLAELLNSTQLEYNQLLTTTDRKGYILAKRNENYNSEKDTADLEFIYDTFHPFKPYINGGDTDSSCIIEVEGPYNRTLDKFFSTIESSKYALRIQNQESQAQKKIDDARAENDRKIQALLDVQELNERKGHLIIENAPLIEEVKLAVQGLIDQQMDWNTIEKLIKSEQKKGNRIAQLLNLPLNLKQNKISVKLDLSSKELNTSSDEDNESEGNTTDSSSDSDSEDMESSKERSTKSMKRKSNEKINVTIDLGLSAYANATEYFNIKKTSAQKQKKVEKNVGKAMKNIEVKIDQQLKKKLKDSHSVLKKIRTPYFFEKYSWFISSEGFLVMMGKSPAETDQIYSKYIEDDDIYMSNSFNSHVWIKNPEKTEVPPNTLMQAGILCMSSSEAWSKKISSSPWWCFAKNVSKFDGSDNSILPEGAFRLKNENDQNHLPPAQLVMGFGFLWKVKTSGNEDNGDDDEEEEEEEEEEEEEEEEEEEEEEEEEEEEK
;
A
#
# COMPACT_ATOMS: atom_id res chain seq x y z
N MET A 1 16.07 7.69 -1.03
CA MET A 1 15.07 7.09 -1.93
C MET A 1 14.64 8.08 -3.01
N LYS A 2 14.86 7.75 -4.29
CA LYS A 2 14.46 8.57 -5.47
C LYS A 2 12.94 8.43 -5.69
N GLN A 3 12.22 9.54 -5.69
CA GLN A 3 10.77 9.57 -5.91
C GLN A 3 10.36 10.28 -7.19
N ARG A 4 11.24 11.10 -7.77
CA ARG A 4 11.00 11.90 -8.96
C ARG A 4 11.80 11.40 -10.14
N ILE A 5 11.16 11.43 -11.30
CA ILE A 5 11.84 11.24 -12.56
C ILE A 5 12.65 12.49 -12.95
N SER A 6 13.82 12.28 -13.53
CA SER A 6 14.64 13.33 -14.17
C SER A 6 14.12 13.65 -15.58
N ALA A 7 14.65 14.69 -16.20
CA ALA A 7 14.31 14.99 -17.60
C ALA A 7 14.75 13.87 -18.55
N LEU A 8 15.88 13.22 -18.28
CA LEU A 8 16.35 12.05 -19.03
C LEU A 8 15.43 10.83 -18.82
N ASP A 9 15.02 10.56 -17.57
CA ASP A 9 14.06 9.48 -17.31
C ASP A 9 12.76 9.72 -18.11
N LEU A 10 12.23 10.97 -18.07
CA LEU A 10 11.03 11.32 -18.82
C LEU A 10 11.20 11.18 -20.33
N LEU A 11 12.36 11.55 -20.88
CA LEU A 11 12.66 11.42 -22.30
C LEU A 11 12.61 9.95 -22.77
N LEU A 12 13.19 9.06 -21.98
CA LEU A 12 13.18 7.62 -22.26
C LEU A 12 11.78 7.04 -22.13
N LEU A 13 11.07 7.39 -21.05
CA LEU A 13 9.69 6.96 -20.81
C LEU A 13 8.74 7.51 -21.87
N ALA A 14 8.86 8.77 -22.28
CA ALA A 14 8.01 9.37 -23.29
C ALA A 14 8.11 8.63 -24.64
N ARG A 15 9.31 8.15 -24.99
CA ARG A 15 9.51 7.33 -26.20
C ARG A 15 8.83 5.97 -26.10
N GLU A 16 8.95 5.30 -24.96
CA GLU A 16 8.29 4.02 -24.70
C GLU A 16 6.77 4.19 -24.66
N LEU A 17 6.27 5.14 -23.85
CA LEU A 17 4.83 5.44 -23.75
C LEU A 17 4.22 5.86 -25.10
N LYS A 18 4.98 6.58 -25.94
CA LYS A 18 4.53 6.93 -27.30
C LYS A 18 4.30 5.67 -28.11
N GLN A 19 5.27 4.75 -28.11
CA GLN A 19 5.19 3.50 -28.86
C GLN A 19 4.02 2.63 -28.40
N ASP A 20 3.80 2.55 -27.07
CA ASP A 20 2.80 1.67 -26.48
C ASP A 20 1.38 2.26 -26.53
N LEU A 21 1.22 3.57 -26.29
CA LEU A 21 -0.09 4.19 -26.08
C LEU A 21 -0.68 4.89 -27.30
N GLU A 22 0.12 5.32 -28.29
CA GLU A 22 -0.44 6.02 -29.47
C GLU A 22 -1.46 5.14 -30.19
N GLY A 23 -2.63 5.72 -30.42
CA GLY A 23 -3.74 5.05 -31.06
C GLY A 23 -4.70 4.32 -30.12
N TYR A 24 -4.40 4.24 -28.83
CA TYR A 24 -5.34 3.74 -27.82
C TYR A 24 -6.42 4.77 -27.52
N ARG A 25 -7.59 4.30 -27.07
CA ARG A 25 -8.63 5.15 -26.51
C ARG A 25 -8.52 5.16 -24.99
N LEU A 26 -8.75 6.32 -24.39
CA LEU A 26 -8.83 6.45 -22.93
C LEU A 26 -10.21 5.94 -22.50
N SER A 27 -10.28 4.75 -21.89
CA SER A 27 -11.54 4.17 -21.44
C SER A 27 -12.05 4.87 -20.18
N ASN A 28 -11.21 5.04 -19.18
CA ASN A 28 -11.61 5.73 -17.95
C ASN A 28 -10.42 6.37 -17.23
N ILE A 29 -10.70 7.20 -16.21
CA ILE A 29 -9.72 7.86 -15.36
C ILE A 29 -10.20 7.71 -13.91
N TYR A 30 -9.33 7.26 -13.02
CA TYR A 30 -9.63 7.08 -11.60
C TYR A 30 -8.66 7.84 -10.72
N ASN A 31 -9.08 8.18 -9.52
CA ASN A 31 -8.15 8.48 -8.43
C ASN A 31 -7.56 7.17 -7.90
N ILE A 32 -6.36 7.22 -7.34
CA ILE A 32 -5.83 6.12 -6.54
C ILE A 32 -6.15 6.43 -5.07
N ALA A 33 -6.63 5.43 -4.35
CA ALA A 33 -6.95 5.57 -2.94
C ALA A 33 -5.75 6.10 -2.14
N ASP A 34 -6.00 6.82 -1.06
CA ASP A 34 -4.98 7.42 -0.19
C ASP A 34 -4.14 8.55 -0.81
N SER A 35 -4.37 8.95 -2.08
CA SER A 35 -3.60 10.00 -2.72
C SER A 35 -4.46 10.88 -3.63
N SER A 36 -4.67 12.13 -3.25
CA SER A 36 -5.33 13.13 -4.11
C SER A 36 -4.49 13.57 -5.33
N LYS A 37 -3.24 13.08 -5.44
CA LYS A 37 -2.29 13.47 -6.49
C LYS A 37 -1.97 12.36 -7.48
N GLN A 38 -2.48 11.15 -7.21
CA GLN A 38 -2.25 10.00 -8.07
C GLN A 38 -3.52 9.68 -8.86
N PHE A 39 -3.32 9.39 -10.14
CA PHE A 39 -4.38 9.08 -11.08
C PHE A 39 -4.02 7.80 -11.83
N LEU A 40 -5.03 6.97 -12.06
CA LEU A 40 -4.95 5.80 -12.93
C LEU A 40 -5.71 6.10 -14.22
N LEU A 41 -5.04 6.06 -15.37
CA LEU A 41 -5.63 6.23 -16.68
C LEU A 41 -5.70 4.85 -17.34
N LYS A 42 -6.89 4.36 -17.63
CA LYS A 42 -7.10 3.10 -18.33
C LYS A 42 -7.23 3.36 -19.84
N PHE A 43 -6.41 2.71 -20.62
CA PHE A 43 -6.40 2.80 -22.10
C PHE A 43 -6.78 1.45 -22.69
N ASN A 44 -7.57 1.46 -23.76
CA ASN A 44 -7.97 0.24 -24.45
C ASN A 44 -7.78 0.32 -25.97
N LYS A 45 -7.52 -0.83 -26.55
CA LYS A 45 -7.66 -1.21 -27.95
C LYS A 45 -8.42 -2.53 -28.00
N PRO A 46 -8.97 -2.95 -29.16
CA PRO A 46 -9.79 -4.15 -29.25
C PRO A 46 -9.24 -5.40 -28.56
N ASP A 47 -7.95 -5.57 -28.43
CA ASP A 47 -7.35 -6.78 -27.85
C ASP A 47 -6.26 -6.45 -26.80
N SER A 48 -6.24 -5.23 -26.29
CA SER A 48 -5.19 -4.80 -25.35
C SER A 48 -5.69 -3.69 -24.42
N LYS A 49 -5.50 -3.89 -23.14
CA LYS A 49 -5.77 -2.90 -22.09
C LYS A 49 -4.44 -2.49 -21.45
N LEU A 50 -4.23 -1.21 -21.25
CA LEU A 50 -3.02 -0.66 -20.64
C LEU A 50 -3.40 0.34 -19.55
N ASN A 51 -2.74 0.24 -18.41
CA ASN A 51 -2.97 1.11 -17.26
C ASN A 51 -1.75 2.03 -17.07
N VAL A 52 -2.00 3.32 -16.93
CA VAL A 52 -0.96 4.34 -16.74
C VAL A 52 -1.16 5.00 -15.37
N VAL A 53 -0.16 4.94 -14.52
CA VAL A 53 -0.13 5.71 -13.27
C VAL A 53 0.49 7.06 -13.52
N VAL A 54 -0.20 8.12 -13.10
CA VAL A 54 0.29 9.50 -13.09
C VAL A 54 0.34 9.98 -11.65
N ASP A 55 1.54 10.25 -11.13
CA ASP A 55 1.76 10.86 -9.83
C ASP A 55 2.19 12.31 -10.02
N CYS A 56 1.28 13.24 -9.73
CA CYS A 56 1.41 14.65 -10.00
C CYS A 56 2.71 15.22 -9.41
N GLY A 57 3.58 15.77 -10.27
CA GLY A 57 4.87 16.34 -9.89
C GLY A 57 5.99 15.33 -9.65
N LEU A 58 5.73 14.05 -9.73
CA LEU A 58 6.69 13.01 -9.41
C LEU A 58 7.04 12.10 -10.59
N ARG A 59 6.05 11.43 -11.21
CA ARG A 59 6.31 10.35 -12.15
C ARG A 59 5.11 10.00 -13.03
N ILE A 60 5.39 9.27 -14.11
CA ILE A 60 4.41 8.59 -14.96
C ILE A 60 5.00 7.25 -15.41
N TYR A 61 4.20 6.21 -15.47
CA TYR A 61 4.62 4.88 -15.98
C TYR A 61 3.41 3.98 -16.24
N LEU A 62 3.58 3.01 -17.14
CA LEU A 62 2.64 1.90 -17.30
C LEU A 62 2.74 0.97 -16.10
N THR A 63 1.63 0.41 -15.67
CA THR A 63 1.60 -0.54 -14.57
C THR A 63 0.92 -1.84 -14.97
N GLU A 64 1.49 -2.94 -14.48
CA GLU A 64 0.90 -4.28 -14.54
C GLU A 64 0.20 -4.65 -13.20
N PHE A 65 0.10 -3.71 -12.26
CA PHE A 65 -0.48 -3.96 -10.95
C PHE A 65 -1.80 -3.20 -10.77
N SER A 66 -2.79 -3.88 -10.21
CA SER A 66 -4.05 -3.28 -9.78
C SER A 66 -3.82 -2.35 -8.60
N ARG A 67 -4.53 -1.21 -8.58
CA ARG A 67 -4.45 -0.23 -7.50
C ARG A 67 -5.83 0.06 -6.93
N PRO A 68 -5.93 0.27 -5.62
CA PRO A 68 -7.20 0.56 -4.98
C PRO A 68 -7.78 1.89 -5.50
N ILE A 69 -9.03 1.85 -5.88
CA ILE A 69 -9.79 2.99 -6.38
C ILE A 69 -10.75 3.45 -5.28
N PRO A 70 -10.86 4.76 -4.98
CA PRO A 70 -11.86 5.24 -4.05
C PRO A 70 -13.27 5.10 -4.64
N PRO A 71 -14.31 4.88 -3.81
CA PRO A 71 -15.68 4.67 -4.28
C PRO A 71 -16.26 5.89 -5.02
N THR A 72 -15.77 7.09 -4.75
CA THR A 72 -16.23 8.31 -5.40
C THR A 72 -15.09 9.04 -6.10
N PRO A 73 -15.22 9.41 -7.39
CA PRO A 73 -14.22 10.17 -8.12
C PRO A 73 -14.13 11.61 -7.60
N SER A 74 -12.95 12.21 -7.68
CA SER A 74 -12.80 13.64 -7.36
C SER A 74 -13.44 14.52 -8.44
N GLY A 75 -13.90 15.72 -8.07
CA GLY A 75 -14.45 16.68 -9.02
C GLY A 75 -13.50 17.05 -10.18
N PHE A 76 -12.18 16.89 -10.00
CA PHE A 76 -11.20 17.05 -11.07
C PHE A 76 -11.24 15.86 -12.05
N VAL A 77 -11.33 14.64 -11.55
CA VAL A 77 -11.45 13.43 -12.38
C VAL A 77 -12.76 13.44 -13.16
N VAL A 78 -13.87 13.86 -12.54
CA VAL A 78 -15.16 14.02 -13.25
C VAL A 78 -14.99 14.97 -14.45
N LYS A 79 -14.32 16.11 -14.28
CA LYS A 79 -14.02 17.03 -15.38
C LYS A 79 -13.13 16.40 -16.47
N LEU A 80 -12.13 15.62 -16.07
CA LEU A 80 -11.28 14.91 -17.03
C LEU A 80 -12.09 13.87 -17.82
N ARG A 81 -12.93 13.07 -17.15
CA ARG A 81 -13.80 12.07 -17.78
C ARG A 81 -14.72 12.73 -18.82
N LYS A 82 -15.41 13.80 -18.44
CA LYS A 82 -16.33 14.54 -19.33
C LYS A 82 -15.70 14.88 -20.70
N HIS A 83 -14.42 15.20 -20.76
CA HIS A 83 -13.76 15.65 -22.00
C HIS A 83 -12.89 14.60 -22.67
N LEU A 84 -12.31 13.67 -21.90
CA LEU A 84 -11.30 12.74 -22.38
C LEU A 84 -11.80 11.30 -22.51
N LYS A 85 -12.88 10.88 -21.82
CA LYS A 85 -13.42 9.50 -21.90
C LYS A 85 -13.71 9.15 -23.38
N ALA A 86 -13.38 7.94 -23.78
CA ALA A 86 -13.49 7.40 -25.14
C ALA A 86 -12.66 8.13 -26.22
N LYS A 87 -11.91 9.18 -25.90
CA LYS A 87 -11.07 9.90 -26.87
C LYS A 87 -9.79 9.12 -27.18
N ARG A 88 -9.39 9.13 -28.45
CA ARG A 88 -8.16 8.50 -28.92
C ARG A 88 -6.95 9.36 -28.55
N LEU A 89 -5.91 8.75 -27.99
CA LEU A 89 -4.60 9.37 -27.84
C LEU A 89 -3.91 9.38 -29.21
N THR A 90 -3.67 10.55 -29.76
CA THR A 90 -3.13 10.73 -31.11
C THR A 90 -1.64 11.01 -31.12
N ALA A 91 -1.14 11.68 -30.10
CA ALA A 91 0.29 11.91 -29.93
C ALA A 91 0.67 12.12 -28.47
N LEU A 92 1.92 11.80 -28.15
CA LEU A 92 2.52 12.02 -26.84
C LEU A 92 3.92 12.58 -27.04
N LYS A 93 4.20 13.76 -26.46
CA LYS A 93 5.51 14.42 -26.60
C LYS A 93 5.94 15.11 -25.32
N GLN A 94 7.24 15.06 -25.04
CA GLN A 94 7.89 15.90 -24.02
C GLN A 94 8.14 17.29 -24.60
N VAL A 95 7.93 18.32 -23.78
CA VAL A 95 8.25 19.71 -24.15
C VAL A 95 9.75 19.93 -24.01
N ASP A 96 10.44 20.18 -25.11
CA ASP A 96 11.90 20.33 -25.19
C ASP A 96 12.62 19.20 -24.39
N GLN A 97 13.38 19.57 -23.40
CA GLN A 97 14.03 18.64 -22.47
C GLN A 97 13.61 18.92 -21.00
N ASP A 98 12.49 19.60 -20.82
CA ASP A 98 11.94 19.86 -19.51
C ASP A 98 11.08 18.67 -19.02
N ARG A 99 10.69 18.72 -17.79
CA ARG A 99 9.85 17.70 -17.15
C ARG A 99 8.36 18.00 -17.33
N ILE A 100 7.98 18.23 -18.60
CA ILE A 100 6.62 18.45 -19.03
C ILE A 100 6.29 17.44 -20.13
N LEU A 101 5.22 16.69 -19.94
CA LEU A 101 4.71 15.75 -20.94
C LEU A 101 3.33 16.21 -21.38
N VAL A 102 3.08 16.21 -22.69
CA VAL A 102 1.80 16.59 -23.27
C VAL A 102 1.22 15.39 -24.02
N LEU A 103 0.01 14.99 -23.63
CA LEU A 103 -0.79 13.97 -24.29
C LEU A 103 -1.84 14.70 -25.15
N GLN A 104 -1.86 14.43 -26.45
CA GLN A 104 -2.81 14.99 -27.41
C GLN A 104 -3.92 13.98 -27.67
N PHE A 105 -5.17 14.41 -27.47
CA PHE A 105 -6.35 13.58 -27.71
C PHE A 105 -7.19 14.12 -28.84
N ALA A 106 -7.83 13.21 -29.61
CA ALA A 106 -8.75 13.51 -30.68
C ALA A 106 -8.17 14.54 -31.69
N ASP A 107 -6.95 14.28 -32.17
CA ASP A 107 -6.24 15.08 -33.16
C ASP A 107 -6.05 16.56 -32.78
N GLY A 108 -5.88 16.86 -31.51
CA GLY A 108 -5.62 18.20 -30.98
C GLY A 108 -6.84 18.94 -30.46
N HIS A 109 -8.01 18.31 -30.35
CA HIS A 109 -9.16 18.94 -29.70
C HIS A 109 -8.94 19.09 -28.19
N PHE A 110 -8.16 18.18 -27.56
CA PHE A 110 -7.83 18.26 -26.14
C PHE A 110 -6.36 17.91 -25.91
N TYR A 111 -5.78 18.57 -24.88
CA TYR A 111 -4.44 18.25 -24.40
C TYR A 111 -4.45 18.04 -22.91
N LEU A 112 -3.82 16.94 -22.47
CA LEU A 112 -3.55 16.68 -21.04
C LEU A 112 -2.07 16.95 -20.80
N VAL A 113 -1.76 17.99 -20.01
CA VAL A 113 -0.39 18.40 -19.68
C VAL A 113 -0.05 17.88 -18.29
N LEU A 114 1.09 17.19 -18.19
CA LEU A 114 1.62 16.64 -16.96
C LEU A 114 2.94 17.35 -16.61
N GLU A 115 2.96 18.10 -15.52
CA GLU A 115 4.13 18.80 -15.02
C GLU A 115 4.80 18.00 -13.90
N PHE A 116 6.08 17.62 -14.08
CA PHE A 116 6.86 16.84 -13.11
C PHE A 116 7.95 17.66 -12.41
N PHE A 117 7.77 18.97 -12.30
CA PHE A 117 8.67 19.88 -11.58
C PHE A 117 7.93 20.55 -10.41
N SER A 118 8.70 21.05 -9.43
CA SER A 118 8.15 21.70 -8.23
C SER A 118 7.13 20.81 -7.51
N ALA A 119 5.92 21.28 -7.26
CA ALA A 119 4.83 20.49 -6.69
C ALA A 119 3.99 19.75 -7.77
N GLY A 120 4.30 20.00 -9.05
CA GLY A 120 3.61 19.42 -10.20
C GLY A 120 2.21 19.94 -10.42
N ASN A 121 1.67 19.61 -11.59
CA ASN A 121 0.27 19.84 -11.94
C ASN A 121 -0.18 18.86 -13.02
N VAL A 122 -1.49 18.64 -13.10
CA VAL A 122 -2.18 17.98 -14.21
C VAL A 122 -3.18 18.98 -14.74
N ILE A 123 -3.09 19.30 -16.03
CA ILE A 123 -3.80 20.41 -16.64
C ILE A 123 -4.52 19.91 -17.90
N LEU A 124 -5.82 20.13 -17.97
CA LEU A 124 -6.62 19.87 -19.15
C LEU A 124 -6.76 21.15 -19.98
N LEU A 125 -6.46 21.07 -21.27
CA LEU A 125 -6.56 22.18 -22.21
C LEU A 125 -7.50 21.84 -23.37
N ASP A 126 -8.13 22.87 -23.93
CA ASP A 126 -8.88 22.81 -25.19
C ASP A 126 -7.95 22.89 -26.44
N GLU A 127 -8.54 22.90 -27.61
CA GLU A 127 -7.84 23.01 -28.90
C GLU A 127 -7.00 24.29 -29.02
N ASN A 128 -7.41 25.39 -28.39
CA ASN A 128 -6.70 26.66 -28.36
C ASN A 128 -5.68 26.77 -27.23
N ARG A 129 -5.36 25.65 -26.55
CA ARG A 129 -4.49 25.58 -25.38
C ARG A 129 -5.00 26.40 -24.18
N ARG A 130 -6.32 26.68 -24.10
CA ARG A 130 -6.91 27.32 -22.92
C ARG A 130 -7.10 26.28 -21.83
N ILE A 131 -6.82 26.70 -20.61
CA ILE A 131 -6.92 25.83 -19.41
C ILE A 131 -8.40 25.63 -19.07
N MET A 132 -8.87 24.40 -19.18
CA MET A 132 -10.22 23.98 -18.80
C MET A 132 -10.29 23.51 -17.36
N ALA A 133 -9.30 22.78 -16.89
CA ALA A 133 -9.22 22.27 -15.52
C ALA A 133 -7.76 22.12 -15.05
N LEU A 134 -7.56 22.26 -13.75
CA LEU A 134 -6.27 22.16 -13.05
C LEU A 134 -6.42 21.27 -11.84
N GLN A 135 -5.50 20.35 -11.62
CA GLN A 135 -5.42 19.57 -10.38
C GLN A 135 -5.13 20.48 -9.17
N ARG A 136 -4.23 21.44 -9.36
CA ARG A 136 -3.80 22.36 -8.32
C ARG A 136 -3.91 23.80 -8.83
N VAL A 137 -4.68 24.62 -8.12
CA VAL A 137 -4.75 26.06 -8.36
C VAL A 137 -3.60 26.74 -7.61
N VAL A 138 -2.78 27.50 -8.35
CA VAL A 138 -1.70 28.32 -7.78
C VAL A 138 -2.21 29.76 -7.68
N LEU A 139 -2.28 30.29 -6.46
CA LEU A 139 -2.88 31.60 -6.20
C LEU A 139 -2.04 32.79 -6.71
N GLU A 140 -0.72 32.60 -6.80
CA GLU A 140 0.19 33.72 -7.04
C GLU A 140 0.64 33.89 -8.50
N HIS A 141 0.55 32.87 -9.37
CA HIS A 141 1.03 32.97 -10.76
C HIS A 141 0.28 32.07 -11.75
N GLU A 142 0.03 32.63 -12.90
CA GLU A 142 0.18 32.16 -14.27
C GLU A 142 -0.80 31.11 -14.80
N ASN A 143 -1.28 30.13 -14.06
CA ASN A 143 -2.17 29.12 -14.61
C ASN A 143 -3.55 29.19 -13.96
N LYS A 144 -4.48 29.89 -14.58
CA LYS A 144 -5.89 29.97 -14.17
C LYS A 144 -6.78 29.40 -15.26
N VAL A 145 -7.93 28.84 -14.88
CA VAL A 145 -8.93 28.39 -15.83
C VAL A 145 -9.32 29.55 -16.78
N GLY A 146 -9.33 29.26 -18.08
CA GLY A 146 -9.61 30.22 -19.15
C GLY A 146 -8.38 30.92 -19.75
N GLN A 147 -7.21 30.82 -19.13
CA GLN A 147 -5.94 31.37 -19.67
C GLN A 147 -5.31 30.39 -20.66
N ILE A 148 -4.50 30.92 -21.58
CA ILE A 148 -3.71 30.12 -22.50
C ILE A 148 -2.49 29.56 -21.75
N TYR A 149 -2.20 28.30 -21.97
CA TYR A 149 -0.99 27.65 -21.43
C TYR A 149 0.18 27.88 -22.40
N GLU A 150 1.23 28.57 -21.96
CA GLU A 150 2.30 29.09 -22.80
C GLU A 150 3.54 28.18 -22.92
N MET A 151 3.63 27.09 -22.16
CA MET A 151 4.83 26.23 -22.10
C MET A 151 5.07 25.41 -23.38
N PHE A 152 4.11 25.33 -24.30
CA PHE A 152 4.29 24.76 -25.63
C PHE A 152 3.39 25.46 -26.63
N ASP A 153 3.71 25.35 -27.90
CA ASP A 153 2.91 25.83 -29.01
C ASP A 153 2.46 24.69 -29.91
N GLU A 154 1.69 25.01 -30.97
CA GLU A 154 1.16 24.01 -31.93
C GLU A 154 2.28 23.33 -32.71
N SER A 155 3.46 23.95 -32.85
CA SER A 155 4.60 23.39 -33.55
C SER A 155 5.08 22.11 -32.93
N LEU A 156 4.84 21.90 -31.62
CA LEU A 156 5.19 20.66 -30.91
C LEU A 156 4.61 19.43 -31.62
N PHE A 157 3.41 19.52 -32.21
CA PHE A 157 2.72 18.38 -32.82
C PHE A 157 2.66 18.48 -34.36
N THR A 158 2.79 19.67 -34.95
CA THR A 158 2.64 19.91 -36.40
C THR A 158 3.93 19.76 -37.21
N THR A 159 5.08 20.02 -36.58
CA THR A 159 6.36 19.78 -37.25
C THR A 159 6.67 18.29 -37.30
N ASN A 160 6.68 17.72 -38.48
CA ASN A 160 7.19 16.38 -38.73
C ASN A 160 8.62 16.28 -38.14
N ASN A 161 8.74 15.61 -37.00
CA ASN A 161 9.95 15.05 -36.38
C ASN A 161 11.26 15.86 -36.33
N GLU A 162 11.40 17.03 -36.99
CA GLU A 162 12.71 17.67 -37.15
C GLU A 162 13.07 18.66 -36.01
N SER A 163 12.14 19.43 -35.46
CA SER A 163 12.51 20.47 -34.48
C SER A 163 12.69 19.97 -33.04
N ALA A 164 11.89 19.02 -32.57
CA ALA A 164 12.11 18.39 -31.27
C ALA A 164 13.32 17.43 -31.33
N ASP A 165 13.55 16.79 -32.46
CA ASP A 165 14.75 16.01 -32.72
C ASP A 165 15.98 16.90 -32.97
N GLU A 166 15.84 18.16 -33.43
CA GLU A 166 16.96 19.09 -33.58
C GLU A 166 17.63 19.46 -32.24
N SER A 167 16.87 19.73 -31.20
CA SER A 167 17.43 20.02 -29.88
C SER A 167 18.12 18.79 -29.27
N ILE A 168 17.55 17.60 -29.46
CA ILE A 168 18.14 16.33 -29.05
C ILE A 168 19.39 16.06 -29.91
N GLU A 169 19.32 16.26 -31.22
CA GLU A 169 20.42 16.06 -32.16
C GLU A 169 21.58 17.03 -31.89
N LYS A 170 21.27 18.29 -31.56
CA LYS A 170 22.27 19.28 -31.16
C LYS A 170 22.98 18.84 -29.86
N ASN A 171 22.24 18.34 -28.88
CA ASN A 171 22.83 17.85 -27.64
C ASN A 171 23.62 16.55 -27.86
N ARG A 172 23.22 15.69 -28.79
CA ARG A 172 23.99 14.47 -29.15
C ARG A 172 25.34 14.75 -29.74
N LYS A 173 25.50 15.90 -30.42
CA LYS A 173 26.74 16.34 -31.08
C LYS A 173 27.58 17.25 -30.18
N ALA A 174 27.20 17.45 -28.92
CA ALA A 174 27.95 18.30 -28.02
C ALA A 174 29.31 17.68 -27.69
N GLU A 175 30.36 18.45 -27.85
CA GLU A 175 31.75 18.15 -27.47
C GLU A 175 32.22 19.18 -26.45
N TYR A 176 32.93 18.72 -25.44
CA TYR A 176 33.39 19.56 -24.34
C TYR A 176 34.91 19.60 -24.36
N THR A 177 35.45 20.82 -24.46
CA THR A 177 36.90 21.08 -24.40
C THR A 177 37.30 21.60 -23.04
N SER A 178 38.57 21.40 -22.65
CA SER A 178 39.13 21.92 -21.40
C SER A 178 39.02 23.44 -21.29
N GLU A 179 39.15 24.14 -22.42
CA GLU A 179 39.00 25.58 -22.51
C GLU A 179 37.60 26.05 -22.10
N LEU A 180 36.57 25.36 -22.61
CA LEU A 180 35.16 25.63 -22.29
C LEU A 180 34.85 25.41 -20.81
N VAL A 181 35.35 24.32 -20.24
CA VAL A 181 35.20 24.01 -18.80
C VAL A 181 35.89 25.05 -17.94
N ASN A 182 37.12 25.47 -18.33
CA ASN A 182 37.87 26.50 -17.66
C ASN A 182 37.16 27.88 -17.69
N GLU A 183 36.54 28.22 -18.83
CA GLU A 183 35.70 29.41 -18.95
C GLU A 183 34.52 29.38 -17.97
N TRP A 184 33.86 28.26 -17.83
CA TRP A 184 32.74 28.09 -16.88
C TRP A 184 33.20 28.31 -15.43
N ILE A 185 34.33 27.71 -15.03
CA ILE A 185 34.87 27.85 -13.67
C ILE A 185 35.34 29.31 -13.41
N LYS A 186 36.02 29.94 -14.38
CA LYS A 186 36.44 31.34 -14.28
C LYS A 186 35.25 32.30 -14.19
N ALA A 187 34.17 32.05 -14.89
CA ALA A 187 32.95 32.84 -14.78
C ALA A 187 32.33 32.77 -13.37
N VAL A 188 32.37 31.61 -12.74
CA VAL A 188 31.93 31.45 -11.34
C VAL A 188 32.86 32.16 -10.39
N GLN A 189 34.18 32.08 -10.61
CA GLN A 189 35.18 32.78 -9.81
C GLN A 189 34.96 34.29 -9.87
N ALA A 190 34.84 34.88 -11.06
CA ALA A 190 34.59 36.30 -11.26
C ALA A 190 33.32 36.78 -10.56
N LYS A 191 32.23 35.98 -10.66
CA LYS A 191 30.96 36.24 -9.95
C LYS A 191 31.16 36.22 -8.43
N TYR A 192 31.87 35.23 -7.92
CA TYR A 192 32.16 35.08 -6.49
C TYR A 192 32.97 36.25 -5.95
N GLU A 193 34.01 36.71 -6.67
CA GLU A 193 34.82 37.87 -6.33
C GLU A 193 34.00 39.17 -6.34
N SER A 194 33.12 39.34 -7.32
CA SER A 194 32.22 40.50 -7.37
C SER A 194 31.22 40.50 -6.21
N ASP A 195 30.63 39.36 -5.87
CA ASP A 195 29.68 39.25 -4.75
C ASP A 195 30.35 39.52 -3.38
N ILE A 196 31.62 39.09 -3.21
CA ILE A 196 32.43 39.40 -2.02
C ILE A 196 32.73 40.90 -1.93
N THR A 197 33.06 41.55 -3.04
CA THR A 197 33.34 42.99 -3.05
C THR A 197 32.08 43.80 -2.72
N VAL A 198 30.92 43.42 -3.24
CA VAL A 198 29.62 44.03 -2.90
C VAL A 198 29.30 43.87 -1.42
N ILE A 199 29.50 42.67 -0.86
CA ILE A 199 29.25 42.43 0.58
C ILE A 199 30.24 43.21 1.46
N LYS A 200 31.49 43.29 1.07
CA LYS A 200 32.47 44.14 1.78
C LYS A 200 32.08 45.61 1.78
N GLN A 201 31.61 46.13 0.64
CA GLN A 201 31.14 47.51 0.52
C GLN A 201 29.86 47.77 1.34
N LEU A 202 28.92 46.83 1.39
CA LEU A 202 27.69 46.91 2.20
C LEU A 202 27.99 46.87 3.71
N ASN A 203 28.98 46.09 4.13
CA ASN A 203 29.41 46.01 5.52
C ASN A 203 30.14 47.30 5.98
N ILE A 204 30.77 48.05 5.08
CA ILE A 204 31.44 49.35 5.36
C ILE A 204 30.36 50.46 5.55
N GLN A 205 29.18 50.32 4.94
CA GLN A 205 28.09 51.31 5.02
C GLN A 205 27.18 51.19 6.26
N GLY A 206 27.52 50.35 7.26
CA GLY A 206 26.96 50.42 8.61
C GLY A 206 25.45 50.13 8.74
N LYS A 207 24.86 49.34 7.87
CA LYS A 207 23.48 48.83 8.09
C LYS A 207 23.52 47.62 9.00
N GLU A 208 23.49 47.84 10.30
CA GLU A 208 23.21 46.82 11.31
C GLU A 208 21.79 46.23 11.06
N GLY A 209 21.74 44.97 10.70
CA GLY A 209 20.49 44.25 10.53
C GLY A 209 20.42 43.22 9.38
N ALA A 210 21.39 43.24 8.45
CA ALA A 210 21.45 42.23 7.39
C ALA A 210 22.17 40.98 7.91
N LYS A 211 21.38 39.86 8.07
CA LYS A 211 21.96 38.52 8.29
C LYS A 211 23.11 38.32 7.29
N LYS A 212 24.34 38.08 7.79
CA LYS A 212 25.54 37.84 6.99
C LYS A 212 25.24 36.72 5.97
N LYS A 213 24.87 37.07 4.75
CA LYS A 213 24.75 36.10 3.65
C LYS A 213 26.18 35.65 3.32
N LYS A 214 26.54 34.45 3.75
CA LYS A 214 27.77 33.80 3.28
C LYS A 214 27.58 33.48 1.81
N VAL A 215 28.35 34.06 0.92
CA VAL A 215 28.42 33.65 -0.49
C VAL A 215 29.03 32.26 -0.50
N LYS A 216 28.25 31.29 -1.01
CA LYS A 216 28.70 29.91 -1.15
C LYS A 216 29.09 29.67 -2.60
N VAL A 217 30.31 29.20 -2.82
CA VAL A 217 30.75 28.70 -4.12
C VAL A 217 29.90 27.44 -4.47
N PRO A 218 29.39 27.31 -5.69
CA PRO A 218 28.70 26.11 -6.09
C PRO A 218 29.64 24.90 -6.13
N SER A 219 29.10 23.70 -5.82
CA SER A 219 29.83 22.45 -6.04
C SER A 219 30.03 22.20 -7.53
N ILE A 220 31.02 21.38 -7.89
CA ILE A 220 31.27 20.99 -9.28
C ILE A 220 30.05 20.37 -9.93
N HIS A 221 29.37 19.46 -9.25
CA HIS A 221 28.11 18.84 -9.72
C HIS A 221 27.05 19.90 -10.06
N LYS A 222 26.89 20.90 -9.21
CA LYS A 222 25.92 21.99 -9.39
C LYS A 222 26.26 22.89 -10.57
N LEU A 223 27.57 23.17 -10.77
CA LEU A 223 28.05 23.89 -11.93
C LEU A 223 27.75 23.14 -13.22
N LEU A 224 28.15 21.86 -13.31
CA LEU A 224 27.97 21.04 -14.48
C LEU A 224 26.46 20.88 -14.79
N LEU A 225 25.63 20.59 -13.80
CA LEU A 225 24.18 20.48 -14.00
C LEU A 225 23.55 21.78 -14.55
N SER A 226 24.05 22.93 -14.17
CA SER A 226 23.57 24.23 -14.67
C SER A 226 23.97 24.48 -16.13
N LYS A 227 25.13 23.93 -16.58
CA LYS A 227 25.65 24.11 -17.94
C LYS A 227 25.21 23.04 -18.91
N VAL A 228 25.02 21.82 -18.42
CA VAL A 228 24.64 20.64 -19.22
C VAL A 228 23.45 19.89 -18.61
N PRO A 229 22.28 20.52 -18.52
CA PRO A 229 21.12 19.96 -17.80
C PRO A 229 20.58 18.67 -18.42
N HIS A 230 20.82 18.42 -19.72
CA HIS A 230 20.39 17.24 -20.43
C HIS A 230 21.06 15.94 -19.94
N LEU A 231 22.30 16.04 -19.40
CA LEU A 231 23.03 14.87 -18.89
C LEU A 231 22.45 14.30 -17.59
N SER A 232 21.47 14.93 -17.00
CA SER A 232 20.86 14.62 -15.72
C SER A 232 21.79 14.58 -14.50
N SER A 233 21.23 14.87 -13.33
CA SER A 233 21.97 14.89 -12.05
C SER A 233 22.58 13.52 -11.72
N ASP A 234 21.83 12.46 -11.95
CA ASP A 234 22.22 11.10 -11.54
C ASP A 234 23.36 10.56 -12.42
N LEU A 235 23.29 10.84 -13.73
CA LEU A 235 24.33 10.42 -14.67
C LEU A 235 25.64 11.18 -14.43
N LEU A 236 25.56 12.48 -14.20
CA LEU A 236 26.72 13.30 -13.83
C LEU A 236 27.33 12.84 -12.51
N SER A 237 26.52 12.58 -11.47
CA SER A 237 27.00 12.10 -10.18
C SER A 237 27.69 10.73 -10.29
N LYS A 238 27.17 9.83 -11.12
CA LYS A 238 27.79 8.54 -11.41
C LYS A 238 29.19 8.73 -12.00
N ASN A 239 29.29 9.53 -13.07
CA ASN A 239 30.54 9.70 -13.79
C ASN A 239 31.58 10.50 -12.96
N LEU A 240 31.17 11.50 -12.15
CA LEU A 240 32.07 12.15 -11.18
C LEU A 240 32.71 11.14 -10.24
N LYS A 241 31.92 10.18 -9.71
CA LYS A 241 32.44 9.12 -8.84
C LYS A 241 33.35 8.14 -9.58
N VAL A 242 33.05 7.81 -10.84
CA VAL A 242 33.93 6.95 -11.68
C VAL A 242 35.28 7.58 -11.88
N PHE A 243 35.35 8.91 -12.05
CA PHE A 243 36.59 9.69 -12.17
C PHE A 243 37.22 10.06 -10.82
N ASN A 244 36.70 9.53 -9.69
CA ASN A 244 37.14 9.81 -8.31
C ASN A 244 37.05 11.28 -7.91
N ILE A 245 36.13 12.05 -8.50
CA ILE A 245 35.87 13.46 -8.14
C ILE A 245 34.64 13.48 -7.22
N ASP A 246 34.76 14.14 -6.05
CA ASP A 246 33.63 14.29 -5.15
C ASP A 246 32.60 15.29 -5.74
N PRO A 247 31.36 14.88 -5.99
CA PRO A 247 30.29 15.76 -6.49
C PRO A 247 30.04 16.99 -5.62
N SER A 248 30.36 16.94 -4.33
CA SER A 248 30.18 18.02 -3.36
C SER A 248 31.34 19.03 -3.34
N GLU A 249 32.43 18.68 -3.98
CA GLU A 249 33.64 19.54 -4.02
C GLU A 249 33.38 20.88 -4.68
N SER A 250 34.10 21.94 -4.20
CA SER A 250 34.00 23.27 -4.76
C SER A 250 34.57 23.30 -6.17
N CYS A 251 33.84 23.87 -7.13
CA CYS A 251 34.33 23.95 -8.51
C CYS A 251 35.63 24.75 -8.66
N LEU A 252 35.98 25.65 -7.70
CA LEU A 252 37.22 26.42 -7.75
C LEU A 252 38.46 25.60 -7.43
N ASN A 253 38.33 24.48 -6.72
CA ASN A 253 39.45 23.60 -6.40
C ASN A 253 39.91 22.78 -7.61
N LEU A 254 39.07 22.66 -8.63
CA LEU A 254 39.29 21.83 -9.83
C LEU A 254 39.77 22.64 -11.05
N LEU A 255 40.30 23.85 -10.82
CA LEU A 255 40.83 24.71 -11.90
C LEU A 255 42.04 24.09 -12.65
N GLU A 256 42.78 23.23 -11.98
CA GLU A 256 43.95 22.53 -12.56
C GLU A 256 43.55 21.19 -13.21
N GLU A 257 42.31 20.70 -12.98
CA GLU A 257 41.81 19.41 -13.47
C GLU A 257 40.82 19.54 -14.63
N THR A 258 40.86 20.61 -15.38
CA THR A 258 39.92 20.92 -16.48
C THR A 258 39.94 19.87 -17.58
N ASP A 259 41.09 19.24 -17.84
CA ASP A 259 41.23 18.16 -18.83
C ASP A 259 40.43 16.90 -18.41
N SER A 260 40.59 16.51 -17.16
CA SER A 260 39.83 15.40 -16.55
C SER A 260 38.33 15.65 -16.58
N LEU A 261 37.90 16.89 -16.30
CA LEU A 261 36.51 17.30 -16.36
C LEU A 261 35.93 17.29 -17.78
N ALA A 262 36.72 17.69 -18.79
CA ALA A 262 36.32 17.63 -20.18
C ALA A 262 36.20 16.18 -20.66
N GLU A 263 37.11 15.30 -20.28
CA GLU A 263 37.06 13.87 -20.57
C GLU A 263 35.82 13.23 -19.92
N LEU A 264 35.56 13.53 -18.64
CA LEU A 264 34.36 13.09 -17.92
C LEU A 264 33.07 13.52 -18.64
N LEU A 265 32.95 14.76 -19.08
CA LEU A 265 31.79 15.27 -19.79
C LEU A 265 31.58 14.56 -21.13
N ASN A 266 32.67 14.35 -21.91
CA ASN A 266 32.61 13.64 -23.16
C ASN A 266 32.22 12.14 -22.96
N SER A 267 32.75 11.49 -21.94
CA SER A 267 32.37 10.13 -21.54
C SER A 267 30.89 10.06 -21.15
N THR A 268 30.45 11.03 -20.34
CA THR A 268 29.02 11.13 -19.92
C THR A 268 28.10 11.38 -21.12
N GLN A 269 28.55 12.22 -22.09
CA GLN A 269 27.82 12.47 -23.33
C GLN A 269 27.72 11.23 -24.21
N LEU A 270 28.78 10.44 -24.29
CA LEU A 270 28.78 9.17 -25.00
C LEU A 270 27.76 8.20 -24.39
N GLU A 271 27.73 8.05 -23.07
CA GLU A 271 26.77 7.22 -22.35
C GLU A 271 25.33 7.71 -22.57
N TYR A 272 25.10 9.03 -22.51
CA TYR A 272 23.80 9.63 -22.85
C TYR A 272 23.34 9.26 -24.25
N ASN A 273 24.24 9.37 -25.25
CA ASN A 273 23.94 9.01 -26.64
C ASN A 273 23.63 7.52 -26.79
N GLN A 274 24.34 6.65 -26.08
CA GLN A 274 24.05 5.22 -26.05
C GLN A 274 22.67 4.92 -25.49
N LEU A 275 22.28 5.56 -24.38
CA LEU A 275 20.96 5.42 -23.79
C LEU A 275 19.83 5.83 -24.76
N LEU A 276 20.09 6.80 -25.63
CA LEU A 276 19.11 7.23 -26.63
C LEU A 276 19.00 6.31 -27.85
N THR A 277 20.08 5.60 -28.21
CA THR A 277 20.13 4.76 -29.41
C THR A 277 19.78 3.30 -29.16
N THR A 278 20.00 2.81 -27.93
CA THR A 278 19.77 1.41 -27.56
C THR A 278 18.27 1.10 -27.54
N THR A 279 17.88 0.09 -28.30
CA THR A 279 16.50 -0.43 -28.36
C THR A 279 16.23 -1.46 -27.27
N ASP A 280 17.23 -2.30 -26.97
CA ASP A 280 17.16 -3.31 -25.92
C ASP A 280 17.65 -2.72 -24.59
N ARG A 281 16.74 -2.08 -23.88
CA ARG A 281 17.04 -1.33 -22.65
C ARG A 281 16.94 -2.23 -21.43
N LYS A 282 17.89 -2.02 -20.54
CA LYS A 282 17.86 -2.60 -19.18
C LYS A 282 17.76 -1.48 -18.19
N GLY A 283 16.94 -1.67 -17.18
CA GLY A 283 16.88 -0.75 -16.06
C GLY A 283 17.57 -1.32 -14.84
N TYR A 284 17.96 -0.43 -13.92
CA TYR A 284 18.70 -0.79 -12.73
C TYR A 284 18.07 -0.18 -11.49
N ILE A 285 17.91 -1.00 -10.46
CA ILE A 285 17.44 -0.58 -9.15
C ILE A 285 18.58 -0.75 -8.15
N LEU A 286 18.94 0.33 -7.46
CA LEU A 286 19.83 0.25 -6.32
C LEU A 286 19.00 -0.04 -5.08
N ALA A 287 19.31 -1.13 -4.40
CA ALA A 287 18.60 -1.60 -3.23
C ALA A 287 19.55 -1.91 -2.09
N LYS A 288 19.04 -1.89 -0.86
CA LYS A 288 19.71 -2.35 0.35
C LYS A 288 19.01 -3.59 0.86
N ARG A 289 19.77 -4.56 1.35
CA ARG A 289 19.19 -5.74 1.98
C ARG A 289 18.47 -5.34 3.26
N ASN A 290 17.28 -5.85 3.47
CA ASN A 290 16.50 -5.57 4.67
C ASN A 290 16.99 -6.48 5.81
N GLU A 291 17.63 -5.91 6.82
CA GLU A 291 18.15 -6.65 7.98
C GLU A 291 17.06 -7.32 8.82
N ASN A 292 15.83 -6.81 8.75
CA ASN A 292 14.68 -7.32 9.49
C ASN A 292 13.84 -8.34 8.69
N TYR A 293 14.30 -8.74 7.49
CA TYR A 293 13.57 -9.68 6.64
C TYR A 293 13.59 -11.10 7.21
N ASN A 294 12.42 -11.70 7.33
CA ASN A 294 12.26 -13.09 7.75
C ASN A 294 11.57 -13.89 6.63
N SER A 295 12.32 -14.79 6.01
CA SER A 295 11.85 -15.60 4.89
C SER A 295 10.64 -16.51 5.18
N GLU A 296 10.33 -16.78 6.47
CA GLU A 296 9.18 -17.61 6.85
C GLU A 296 7.88 -16.80 6.99
N LYS A 297 7.97 -15.47 7.17
CA LYS A 297 6.82 -14.63 7.49
C LYS A 297 6.58 -13.51 6.47
N ASP A 298 7.63 -13.10 5.77
CA ASP A 298 7.58 -11.94 4.90
C ASP A 298 7.56 -12.36 3.42
N THR A 299 6.89 -11.59 2.61
CA THR A 299 6.89 -11.78 1.16
C THR A 299 8.26 -11.44 0.56
N ALA A 300 8.63 -12.07 -0.53
CA ALA A 300 9.92 -11.86 -1.21
C ALA A 300 10.18 -10.39 -1.58
N ASP A 301 9.13 -9.59 -1.75
CA ASP A 301 9.21 -8.15 -2.03
C ASP A 301 9.79 -7.32 -0.87
N LEU A 302 9.79 -7.85 0.36
CA LEU A 302 10.33 -7.19 1.54
C LEU A 302 11.82 -7.49 1.79
N GLU A 303 12.43 -8.39 1.03
CA GLU A 303 13.85 -8.74 1.16
C GLU A 303 14.76 -7.53 0.90
N PHE A 304 14.36 -6.64 -0.02
CA PHE A 304 15.16 -5.50 -0.43
C PHE A 304 14.42 -4.18 -0.21
N ILE A 305 15.10 -3.21 0.36
CA ILE A 305 14.64 -1.82 0.46
C ILE A 305 15.18 -1.06 -0.74
N TYR A 306 14.31 -0.67 -1.66
CA TYR A 306 14.67 0.06 -2.87
C TYR A 306 14.99 1.52 -2.57
N ASP A 307 16.13 2.00 -3.07
CA ASP A 307 16.59 3.37 -2.84
C ASP A 307 16.50 4.25 -4.09
N THR A 308 17.09 3.83 -5.21
CA THR A 308 17.08 4.60 -6.45
C THR A 308 16.90 3.70 -7.67
N PHE A 309 16.38 4.28 -8.75
CA PHE A 309 16.21 3.63 -10.06
C PHE A 309 16.91 4.46 -11.14
N HIS A 310 17.49 3.77 -12.12
CA HIS A 310 18.28 4.39 -13.18
C HIS A 310 18.14 3.64 -14.52
N PRO A 311 18.21 4.33 -15.67
CA PRO A 311 18.28 3.69 -16.98
C PRO A 311 19.68 3.18 -17.33
N PHE A 312 20.65 3.36 -16.44
CA PHE A 312 22.06 2.96 -16.55
C PHE A 312 22.53 2.31 -15.26
N LYS A 313 23.59 1.52 -15.35
CA LYS A 313 24.17 0.86 -14.17
C LYS A 313 24.74 1.89 -13.20
N PRO A 314 24.21 2.02 -11.97
CA PRO A 314 24.71 2.98 -10.99
C PRO A 314 26.09 2.56 -10.48
N TYR A 315 26.87 3.53 -9.97
CA TYR A 315 28.17 3.29 -9.35
C TYR A 315 27.99 3.00 -7.85
N ILE A 316 28.58 1.91 -7.37
CA ILE A 316 28.67 1.57 -5.95
C ILE A 316 30.14 1.71 -5.50
N ASN A 317 30.39 2.43 -4.40
CA ASN A 317 31.72 2.49 -3.81
C ASN A 317 32.12 1.12 -3.26
N GLY A 318 33.35 0.70 -3.46
CA GLY A 318 33.84 -0.63 -3.07
C GLY A 318 33.78 -0.98 -1.57
N GLY A 319 33.48 0.01 -0.70
CA GLY A 319 33.24 -0.21 0.73
C GLY A 319 31.78 -0.50 1.11
N ASP A 320 30.81 -0.24 0.21
CA ASP A 320 29.38 -0.40 0.47
C ASP A 320 28.77 -1.69 -0.16
N THR A 321 29.63 -2.59 -0.64
CA THR A 321 29.20 -3.80 -1.37
C THR A 321 28.46 -4.81 -0.51
N ASP A 322 28.68 -4.80 0.81
CA ASP A 322 28.04 -5.77 1.72
C ASP A 322 26.57 -5.41 2.05
N SER A 323 26.22 -4.13 1.94
CA SER A 323 24.87 -3.65 2.28
C SER A 323 24.02 -3.22 1.09
N SER A 324 24.61 -2.94 -0.08
CA SER A 324 23.92 -2.42 -1.25
C SER A 324 24.07 -3.35 -2.45
N CYS A 325 22.95 -3.65 -3.13
CA CYS A 325 22.93 -4.48 -4.33
C CYS A 325 22.32 -3.72 -5.51
N ILE A 326 22.70 -4.13 -6.73
CA ILE A 326 22.10 -3.63 -7.98
C ILE A 326 21.21 -4.75 -8.52
N ILE A 327 19.92 -4.44 -8.64
CA ILE A 327 18.95 -5.33 -9.27
C ILE A 327 18.80 -4.88 -10.72
N GLU A 328 19.14 -5.76 -11.64
CA GLU A 328 18.94 -5.55 -13.07
C GLU A 328 17.54 -5.98 -13.46
N VAL A 329 16.82 -5.13 -14.18
CA VAL A 329 15.46 -5.41 -14.70
C VAL A 329 15.53 -5.42 -16.21
N GLU A 330 15.27 -6.57 -16.78
CA GLU A 330 15.23 -6.76 -18.24
C GLU A 330 13.96 -6.21 -18.84
N GLY A 331 14.06 -5.64 -20.04
CA GLY A 331 12.95 -5.07 -20.81
C GLY A 331 12.88 -3.55 -20.76
N PRO A 332 11.72 -2.95 -21.13
CA PRO A 332 11.57 -1.51 -21.22
C PRO A 332 11.83 -0.83 -19.88
N TYR A 333 12.36 0.40 -19.90
CA TYR A 333 12.66 1.16 -18.69
C TYR A 333 11.41 1.42 -17.83
N ASN A 334 10.26 1.52 -18.48
CA ASN A 334 8.96 1.60 -17.82
C ASN A 334 8.75 0.45 -16.82
N ARG A 335 9.10 -0.79 -17.16
CA ARG A 335 9.00 -1.96 -16.28
C ARG A 335 9.84 -1.82 -15.00
N THR A 336 10.99 -1.13 -15.10
CA THR A 336 11.82 -0.83 -13.93
C THR A 336 11.11 0.12 -12.96
N LEU A 337 10.43 1.14 -13.49
CA LEU A 337 9.66 2.07 -12.66
C LEU A 337 8.47 1.35 -12.01
N ASP A 338 7.73 0.55 -12.78
CA ASP A 338 6.60 -0.19 -12.25
C ASP A 338 7.04 -1.12 -11.12
N LYS A 339 8.08 -1.95 -11.34
CA LYS A 339 8.66 -2.80 -10.29
C LYS A 339 9.11 -2.00 -9.07
N PHE A 340 9.84 -0.89 -9.27
CA PHE A 340 10.36 -0.07 -8.18
C PHE A 340 9.24 0.52 -7.32
N PHE A 341 8.25 1.16 -7.94
CA PHE A 341 7.18 1.84 -7.21
C PHE A 341 6.14 0.88 -6.66
N SER A 342 5.81 -0.18 -7.38
CA SER A 342 4.86 -1.20 -6.91
C SER A 342 5.39 -1.94 -5.68
N THR A 343 6.67 -2.31 -5.65
CA THR A 343 7.29 -2.90 -4.46
C THR A 343 7.27 -1.95 -3.25
N ILE A 344 7.57 -0.64 -3.46
CA ILE A 344 7.51 0.35 -2.38
C ILE A 344 6.06 0.55 -1.89
N GLU A 345 5.10 0.57 -2.78
CA GLU A 345 3.68 0.69 -2.44
C GLU A 345 3.20 -0.56 -1.68
N SER A 346 3.51 -1.77 -2.17
CA SER A 346 3.23 -3.04 -1.48
C SER A 346 3.82 -3.07 -0.07
N SER A 347 5.08 -2.67 0.10
CA SER A 347 5.73 -2.59 1.42
C SER A 347 5.02 -1.61 2.37
N LYS A 348 4.52 -0.49 1.86
CA LYS A 348 3.74 0.46 2.67
C LYS A 348 2.40 -0.11 3.10
N TYR A 349 1.73 -0.85 2.22
CA TYR A 349 0.47 -1.53 2.55
C TYR A 349 0.70 -2.63 3.59
N ALA A 350 1.73 -3.47 3.42
CA ALA A 350 2.08 -4.51 4.37
C ALA A 350 2.36 -3.94 5.78
N LEU A 351 3.15 -2.86 5.89
CA LEU A 351 3.40 -2.15 7.15
C LEU A 351 2.13 -1.56 7.76
N ARG A 352 1.20 -1.05 6.94
CA ARG A 352 -0.09 -0.53 7.42
C ARG A 352 -0.93 -1.64 8.04
N ILE A 353 -1.00 -2.82 7.40
CA ILE A 353 -1.71 -3.99 7.90
C ILE A 353 -1.11 -4.44 9.22
N GLN A 354 0.19 -4.66 9.26
CA GLN A 354 0.90 -5.06 10.48
C GLN A 354 0.65 -4.10 11.65
N ASN A 355 0.64 -2.79 11.38
CA ASN A 355 0.29 -1.77 12.37
C ASN A 355 -1.17 -1.88 12.83
N GLN A 356 -2.11 -2.15 11.93
CA GLN A 356 -3.53 -2.32 12.27
C GLN A 356 -3.76 -3.59 13.10
N GLU A 357 -3.12 -4.68 12.74
CA GLU A 357 -3.15 -5.95 13.49
C GLU A 357 -2.54 -5.78 14.88
N SER A 358 -1.37 -5.14 14.98
CA SER A 358 -0.71 -4.83 16.24
C SER A 358 -1.58 -3.94 17.15
N GLN A 359 -2.25 -2.92 16.59
CA GLN A 359 -3.19 -2.08 17.34
C GLN A 359 -4.44 -2.84 17.79
N ALA A 360 -4.93 -3.78 16.97
CA ALA A 360 -6.05 -4.64 17.33
C ALA A 360 -5.67 -5.58 18.50
N GLN A 361 -4.52 -6.23 18.39
CA GLN A 361 -3.98 -7.08 19.45
C GLN A 361 -3.76 -6.31 20.75
N LYS A 362 -3.16 -5.12 20.68
CA LYS A 362 -2.96 -4.26 21.85
C LYS A 362 -4.27 -3.89 22.55
N LYS A 363 -5.36 -3.64 21.80
CA LYS A 363 -6.69 -3.38 22.40
C LYS A 363 -7.26 -4.60 23.14
N ILE A 364 -7.00 -5.81 22.63
CA ILE A 364 -7.40 -7.06 23.30
C ILE A 364 -6.61 -7.23 24.58
N ASP A 365 -5.30 -7.01 24.54
CA ASP A 365 -4.42 -7.16 25.70
C ASP A 365 -4.71 -6.12 26.79
N ASP A 366 -4.99 -4.86 26.41
CA ASP A 366 -5.41 -3.81 27.34
C ASP A 366 -6.73 -4.16 28.02
N ALA A 367 -7.71 -4.71 27.27
CA ALA A 367 -8.99 -5.16 27.82
C ALA A 367 -8.81 -6.36 28.80
N ARG A 368 -7.92 -7.30 28.47
CA ARG A 368 -7.55 -8.41 29.36
C ARG A 368 -6.92 -7.88 30.64
N ALA A 369 -5.91 -7.02 30.51
CA ALA A 369 -5.22 -6.44 31.67
C ALA A 369 -6.15 -5.63 32.60
N GLU A 370 -7.16 -4.93 32.04
CA GLU A 370 -8.16 -4.21 32.85
C GLU A 370 -9.06 -5.16 33.62
N ASN A 371 -9.48 -6.27 33.03
CA ASN A 371 -10.29 -7.28 33.70
C ASN A 371 -9.49 -8.00 34.79
N ASP A 372 -8.24 -8.34 34.54
CA ASP A 372 -7.35 -8.97 35.53
C ASP A 372 -7.13 -8.05 36.72
N ARG A 373 -6.95 -6.73 36.50
CA ARG A 373 -6.87 -5.74 37.60
C ARG A 373 -8.15 -5.71 38.44
N LYS A 374 -9.34 -5.81 37.79
CA LYS A 374 -10.62 -5.85 38.52
C LYS A 374 -10.75 -7.12 39.38
N ILE A 375 -10.35 -8.26 38.83
CA ILE A 375 -10.35 -9.55 39.57
C ILE A 375 -9.37 -9.47 40.72
N GLN A 376 -8.15 -9.00 40.49
CA GLN A 376 -7.13 -8.86 41.53
C GLN A 376 -7.59 -7.94 42.67
N ALA A 377 -8.22 -6.80 42.36
CA ALA A 377 -8.77 -5.89 43.36
C ALA A 377 -9.85 -6.57 44.24
N LEU A 378 -10.67 -7.47 43.67
CA LEU A 378 -11.64 -8.24 44.45
C LEU A 378 -10.97 -9.30 45.35
N LEU A 379 -9.89 -9.91 44.88
CA LEU A 379 -9.08 -10.84 45.66
C LEU A 379 -8.39 -10.13 46.83
N ASP A 380 -7.78 -8.98 46.62
CA ASP A 380 -7.15 -8.14 47.64
C ASP A 380 -8.15 -7.75 48.74
N VAL A 381 -9.39 -7.40 48.34
CA VAL A 381 -10.47 -7.10 49.30
C VAL A 381 -10.86 -8.33 50.10
N GLN A 382 -10.91 -9.52 49.50
CA GLN A 382 -11.22 -10.78 50.22
C GLN A 382 -10.13 -11.10 51.24
N GLU A 383 -8.87 -11.06 50.81
CA GLU A 383 -7.73 -11.34 51.69
C GLU A 383 -7.64 -10.35 52.87
N LEU A 384 -7.83 -9.07 52.59
CA LEU A 384 -7.84 -8.01 53.61
C LEU A 384 -8.96 -8.23 54.66
N ASN A 385 -10.19 -8.58 54.21
CA ASN A 385 -11.30 -8.78 55.12
C ASN A 385 -11.15 -10.11 55.90
N GLU A 386 -10.58 -11.14 55.31
CA GLU A 386 -10.22 -12.38 56.02
C GLU A 386 -9.22 -12.13 57.13
N ARG A 387 -8.13 -11.41 56.81
CA ARG A 387 -7.12 -11.02 57.83
C ARG A 387 -7.72 -10.19 58.95
N LYS A 388 -8.59 -9.22 58.61
CA LYS A 388 -9.30 -8.43 59.65
C LYS A 388 -10.20 -9.29 60.52
N GLY A 389 -10.95 -10.24 59.94
CA GLY A 389 -11.79 -11.18 60.70
C GLY A 389 -10.97 -12.04 61.67
N HIS A 390 -9.84 -12.62 61.21
CA HIS A 390 -8.95 -13.40 62.06
C HIS A 390 -8.33 -12.57 63.18
N LEU A 391 -7.84 -11.34 62.89
CA LEU A 391 -7.29 -10.45 63.90
C LEU A 391 -8.29 -10.06 64.99
N ILE A 392 -9.58 -9.92 64.65
CA ILE A 392 -10.64 -9.68 65.63
C ILE A 392 -10.81 -10.89 66.54
N ILE A 393 -10.83 -12.12 66.05
CA ILE A 393 -10.99 -13.35 66.82
C ILE A 393 -9.81 -13.57 67.74
N GLU A 394 -8.58 -13.42 67.25
CA GLU A 394 -7.37 -13.56 68.06
C GLU A 394 -7.30 -12.55 69.19
N ASN A 395 -7.77 -11.35 69.01
CA ASN A 395 -7.76 -10.25 69.97
C ASN A 395 -9.14 -10.01 70.60
N ALA A 396 -10.07 -10.97 70.55
CA ALA A 396 -11.43 -10.80 71.02
C ALA A 396 -11.53 -10.28 72.49
N PRO A 397 -10.77 -10.77 73.44
CA PRO A 397 -10.81 -10.26 74.83
C PRO A 397 -10.40 -8.76 74.90
N LEU A 398 -9.36 -8.38 74.10
CA LEU A 398 -8.85 -7.02 74.06
C LEU A 398 -9.85 -6.05 73.40
N ILE A 399 -10.52 -6.52 72.36
CA ILE A 399 -11.56 -5.76 71.65
C ILE A 399 -12.78 -5.53 72.58
N GLU A 400 -13.21 -6.54 73.32
CA GLU A 400 -14.31 -6.36 74.27
C GLU A 400 -13.94 -5.40 75.43
N GLU A 401 -12.68 -5.40 75.87
CA GLU A 401 -12.17 -4.43 76.89
C GLU A 401 -12.19 -2.99 76.26
N VAL A 402 -11.71 -2.79 75.09
CA VAL A 402 -11.76 -1.50 74.35
C VAL A 402 -13.19 -1.03 74.20
N LYS A 403 -14.10 -1.93 73.84
CA LYS A 403 -15.52 -1.64 73.63
C LYS A 403 -16.18 -1.21 74.93
N LEU A 404 -16.00 -1.97 76.01
CA LEU A 404 -16.52 -1.66 77.34
C LEU A 404 -15.99 -0.31 77.87
N ALA A 405 -14.73 0.02 77.62
CA ALA A 405 -14.15 1.29 77.99
C ALA A 405 -14.80 2.47 77.23
N VAL A 406 -15.05 2.36 75.92
CA VAL A 406 -15.70 3.39 75.11
C VAL A 406 -17.19 3.50 75.51
N GLN A 407 -17.87 2.35 75.71
CA GLN A 407 -19.27 2.30 76.06
C GLN A 407 -19.51 2.96 77.45
N GLY A 408 -18.62 2.67 78.44
CA GLY A 408 -18.68 3.31 79.75
C GLY A 408 -18.52 4.83 79.72
N LEU A 409 -17.82 5.40 78.75
CA LEU A 409 -17.72 6.83 78.50
C LEU A 409 -19.02 7.40 77.90
N ILE A 410 -19.67 6.62 77.02
CA ILE A 410 -20.93 6.97 76.36
C ILE A 410 -22.06 6.95 77.39
N ASP A 411 -22.10 5.95 78.29
CA ASP A 411 -23.10 5.78 79.33
C ASP A 411 -23.05 6.91 80.37
N GLN A 412 -21.87 7.54 80.56
CA GLN A 412 -21.71 8.76 81.36
C GLN A 412 -22.26 10.03 80.67
N GLN A 413 -22.93 9.89 79.53
CA GLN A 413 -23.54 10.98 78.80
C GLN A 413 -22.57 12.15 78.38
N MET A 414 -21.29 11.82 78.20
CA MET A 414 -20.27 12.78 77.77
C MET A 414 -20.46 13.16 76.27
N ASP A 415 -20.22 14.45 75.96
CA ASP A 415 -20.20 14.90 74.59
C ASP A 415 -19.07 14.23 73.81
N TRP A 416 -19.34 13.86 72.55
CA TRP A 416 -18.41 13.11 71.67
C TRP A 416 -17.04 13.78 71.51
N ASN A 417 -17.03 15.14 71.41
CA ASN A 417 -15.77 15.88 71.39
C ASN A 417 -14.97 15.79 72.68
N THR A 418 -15.68 15.65 73.83
CA THR A 418 -15.06 15.45 75.14
C THR A 418 -14.48 14.06 75.27
N ILE A 419 -15.19 13.03 74.78
CA ILE A 419 -14.70 11.65 74.72
C ILE A 419 -13.40 11.56 73.89
N GLU A 420 -13.38 12.19 72.69
CA GLU A 420 -12.16 12.19 71.90
C GLU A 420 -10.98 12.92 72.51
N LYS A 421 -11.23 14.06 73.19
CA LYS A 421 -10.17 14.76 73.93
C LYS A 421 -9.65 13.93 75.13
N LEU A 422 -10.52 13.22 75.81
CA LEU A 422 -10.16 12.35 76.96
C LEU A 422 -9.30 11.19 76.46
N ILE A 423 -9.73 10.48 75.38
CA ILE A 423 -8.94 9.38 74.77
C ILE A 423 -7.59 9.90 74.32
N LYS A 424 -7.53 11.09 73.68
CA LYS A 424 -6.30 11.72 73.20
C LYS A 424 -5.35 12.06 74.36
N SER A 425 -5.89 12.44 75.52
CA SER A 425 -5.08 12.67 76.74
C SER A 425 -4.55 11.36 77.34
N GLU A 426 -5.37 10.29 77.39
CA GLU A 426 -5.01 8.99 77.82
C GLU A 426 -3.98 8.28 76.91
N GLN A 427 -4.07 8.54 75.62
CA GLN A 427 -3.03 8.12 74.65
C GLN A 427 -1.66 8.73 75.00
N LYS A 428 -1.62 9.99 75.36
CA LYS A 428 -0.40 10.69 75.76
C LYS A 428 0.16 10.18 77.11
N LYS A 429 -0.68 9.68 77.99
CA LYS A 429 -0.28 9.07 79.26
C LYS A 429 0.18 7.63 79.13
N GLY A 430 0.11 7.06 77.92
CA GLY A 430 0.57 5.70 77.66
C GLY A 430 -0.44 4.60 77.98
N ASN A 431 -1.71 4.90 78.15
CA ASN A 431 -2.75 3.92 78.38
C ASN A 431 -2.88 2.96 77.19
N ARG A 432 -2.73 1.66 77.46
CA ARG A 432 -2.70 0.57 76.48
C ARG A 432 -3.98 0.54 75.63
N ILE A 433 -5.16 0.69 76.27
CA ILE A 433 -6.47 0.64 75.55
C ILE A 433 -6.64 1.86 74.68
N ALA A 434 -6.29 3.06 75.19
CA ALA A 434 -6.39 4.28 74.45
C ALA A 434 -5.49 4.31 73.17
N GLN A 435 -4.27 3.72 73.32
CA GLN A 435 -3.31 3.63 72.20
C GLN A 435 -3.80 2.77 71.02
N LEU A 436 -4.70 1.83 71.25
CA LEU A 436 -5.28 0.97 70.21
C LEU A 436 -6.37 1.69 69.42
N LEU A 437 -6.99 2.73 70.00
CA LEU A 437 -8.06 3.49 69.29
C LEU A 437 -7.49 4.46 68.26
N ASN A 438 -8.08 4.45 67.09
CA ASN A 438 -7.75 5.40 66.02
C ASN A 438 -8.75 6.58 66.08
N LEU A 439 -8.23 7.78 66.11
CA LEU A 439 -9.05 9.01 66.10
C LEU A 439 -9.12 9.62 64.68
N PRO A 440 -10.22 10.23 64.27
CA PRO A 440 -11.47 10.47 65.04
C PRO A 440 -12.36 9.24 65.14
N LEU A 441 -13.18 9.20 66.20
CA LEU A 441 -14.15 8.12 66.42
C LEU A 441 -15.42 8.36 65.63
N ASN A 442 -15.96 7.30 65.02
CA ASN A 442 -17.22 7.42 64.25
C ASN A 442 -18.44 7.01 65.12
N LEU A 443 -18.59 7.67 66.24
CA LEU A 443 -19.66 7.40 67.20
C LEU A 443 -21.07 7.66 66.69
N LYS A 444 -21.23 8.52 65.65
CA LYS A 444 -22.51 8.71 64.96
C LYS A 444 -23.03 7.44 64.32
N GLN A 445 -22.16 6.55 63.90
CA GLN A 445 -22.49 5.23 63.32
C GLN A 445 -22.29 4.09 64.31
N ASN A 446 -22.09 4.40 65.56
CA ASN A 446 -21.79 3.41 66.61
C ASN A 446 -20.54 2.56 66.32
N LYS A 447 -19.52 3.11 65.62
CA LYS A 447 -18.34 2.40 65.17
C LYS A 447 -17.07 3.06 65.71
N ILE A 448 -16.12 2.22 66.11
CA ILE A 448 -14.77 2.63 66.46
C ILE A 448 -13.73 1.94 65.59
N SER A 449 -12.61 2.61 65.36
CA SER A 449 -11.47 2.02 64.64
C SER A 449 -10.35 1.64 65.61
N VAL A 450 -9.97 0.37 65.59
CA VAL A 450 -8.95 -0.20 66.49
C VAL A 450 -7.73 -0.62 65.64
N LYS A 451 -6.53 -0.30 66.12
CA LYS A 451 -5.26 -0.72 65.53
C LYS A 451 -4.81 -2.02 66.15
N LEU A 452 -4.72 -3.09 65.33
CA LEU A 452 -4.26 -4.39 65.78
C LEU A 452 -2.92 -4.72 65.15
N ASP A 453 -1.98 -5.30 65.92
CA ASP A 453 -0.69 -5.72 65.38
C ASP A 453 -0.82 -7.14 64.79
N LEU A 454 -0.20 -7.39 63.69
CA LEU A 454 -0.07 -8.74 63.13
C LEU A 454 0.79 -9.57 64.10
N SER A 455 0.19 -10.52 64.80
CA SER A 455 0.95 -11.46 65.62
C SER A 455 1.79 -12.37 64.74
N SER A 456 3.09 -12.49 65.08
CA SER A 456 4.11 -13.20 64.30
C SER A 456 3.98 -14.73 64.33
N LYS A 457 2.76 -15.29 64.43
CA LYS A 457 2.57 -16.74 64.69
C LYS A 457 2.10 -17.55 63.46
N GLU A 458 1.77 -16.93 62.31
CA GLU A 458 1.36 -17.70 61.14
C GLU A 458 2.38 -17.59 59.98
N LEU A 459 3.57 -18.16 60.17
CA LEU A 459 4.52 -18.38 59.08
C LEU A 459 5.20 -19.75 59.15
N ASN A 460 4.45 -20.79 59.56
CA ASN A 460 4.93 -22.16 59.44
C ASN A 460 3.74 -23.14 59.29
N THR A 461 3.15 -23.20 58.12
CA THR A 461 2.51 -24.44 57.60
C THR A 461 2.31 -24.34 56.09
N SER A 462 2.85 -25.31 55.48
CA SER A 462 2.76 -25.86 54.13
C SER A 462 3.96 -25.47 53.28
N SER A 463 4.70 -26.34 53.01
CA SER A 463 4.90 -27.74 52.64
C SER A 463 5.86 -27.74 51.45
N ASP A 464 6.91 -28.48 51.71
CA ASP A 464 7.86 -28.93 50.71
C ASP A 464 7.17 -29.51 49.48
N GLU A 465 7.60 -29.12 48.33
CA GLU A 465 7.81 -30.02 47.23
C GLU A 465 8.82 -29.40 46.24
N ASP A 466 9.86 -30.16 46.07
CA ASP A 466 11.00 -29.95 45.19
C ASP A 466 10.63 -29.70 43.73
N ASN A 467 11.31 -28.80 43.10
CA ASN A 467 11.92 -29.14 41.81
C ASN A 467 13.06 -28.18 41.43
N GLU A 468 14.23 -28.78 41.39
CA GLU A 468 15.43 -28.24 40.79
C GLU A 468 15.25 -28.12 39.27
N SER A 469 15.66 -27.02 38.70
CA SER A 469 16.42 -27.07 37.45
C SER A 469 17.16 -25.76 37.19
N GLU A 470 18.39 -25.99 36.85
CA GLU A 470 19.49 -25.10 36.59
C GLU A 470 19.25 -24.06 35.52
N GLY A 471 19.79 -22.93 35.71
CA GLY A 471 20.67 -22.06 34.98
C GLY A 471 20.56 -21.87 33.48
N ASN A 472 20.46 -20.64 33.06
CA ASN A 472 21.55 -20.06 32.29
C ASN A 472 21.37 -18.53 32.14
N THR A 473 22.40 -17.84 32.55
CA THR A 473 22.65 -16.42 32.24
C THR A 473 23.06 -16.27 30.80
N THR A 474 22.46 -15.32 30.07
CA THR A 474 23.18 -14.57 29.05
C THR A 474 22.68 -13.14 28.97
N ASP A 475 23.61 -12.31 29.27
CA ASP A 475 23.71 -10.88 29.09
C ASP A 475 23.66 -10.53 27.59
N SER A 476 22.86 -9.55 27.21
CA SER A 476 23.18 -8.72 26.04
C SER A 476 22.45 -7.40 26.12
N SER A 477 23.23 -6.39 26.37
CA SER A 477 22.95 -4.99 26.18
C SER A 477 22.65 -4.63 24.72
N SER A 478 21.62 -3.84 24.48
CA SER A 478 21.66 -2.88 23.37
C SER A 478 20.84 -1.65 23.73
N ASP A 479 21.58 -0.55 23.82
CA ASP A 479 21.09 0.81 23.81
C ASP A 479 20.27 1.10 22.55
N SER A 480 19.15 1.77 22.71
CA SER A 480 18.70 2.76 21.74
C SER A 480 17.75 3.76 22.42
N ASP A 481 18.18 4.99 22.38
CA ASP A 481 17.46 6.19 22.78
C ASP A 481 16.05 6.30 22.22
N SER A 482 15.09 6.60 23.09
CA SER A 482 13.99 7.52 22.79
C SER A 482 13.44 8.09 24.09
N GLU A 483 13.66 9.37 24.27
CA GLU A 483 13.12 10.22 25.32
C GLU A 483 11.60 10.30 25.25
N ASP A 484 11.02 10.65 26.42
CA ASP A 484 9.63 11.00 26.69
C ASP A 484 8.64 9.85 26.99
N MET A 485 8.63 9.46 28.27
CA MET A 485 7.46 9.22 29.14
C MET A 485 7.87 8.75 30.54
N GLU A 486 8.52 9.61 31.29
CA GLU A 486 8.62 9.47 32.75
C GLU A 486 7.35 10.05 33.41
N SER A 487 6.47 9.22 33.92
CA SER A 487 5.71 9.57 35.15
C SER A 487 4.87 8.46 35.77
N SER A 488 4.98 7.19 35.36
CA SER A 488 4.14 6.14 36.00
C SER A 488 4.84 4.85 36.46
N LYS A 489 6.15 4.74 36.35
CA LYS A 489 6.89 3.52 36.77
C LYS A 489 7.54 3.51 38.16
N GLU A 490 7.55 4.63 38.88
CA GLU A 490 8.17 4.67 40.23
C GLU A 490 7.31 4.24 41.41
N ARG A 491 6.03 3.85 41.21
CA ARG A 491 5.16 3.46 42.31
C ARG A 491 5.05 1.95 42.57
N SER A 492 5.51 1.08 41.67
CA SER A 492 5.33 -0.38 41.86
C SER A 492 6.52 -1.15 42.42
N THR A 493 7.72 -0.58 42.48
CA THR A 493 8.90 -1.29 43.00
C THR A 493 9.31 -0.94 44.42
N LYS A 494 8.57 -0.03 45.10
CA LYS A 494 8.82 0.32 46.51
C LYS A 494 8.02 -0.48 47.55
N SER A 495 7.17 -1.45 47.14
CA SER A 495 6.32 -2.20 48.07
C SER A 495 6.93 -3.53 48.55
N MET A 496 8.11 -3.95 48.10
CA MET A 496 8.65 -5.27 48.48
C MET A 496 9.76 -5.30 49.55
N LYS A 497 10.06 -4.19 50.23
CA LYS A 497 11.06 -4.21 51.36
C LYS A 497 10.63 -3.38 52.56
N ARG A 498 9.48 -3.68 53.19
CA ARG A 498 9.20 -3.31 54.58
C ARG A 498 8.20 -4.30 55.19
N LYS A 499 8.63 -5.54 55.47
CA LYS A 499 7.93 -6.45 56.37
C LYS A 499 8.51 -6.27 57.76
N SER A 500 7.96 -5.34 58.55
CA SER A 500 8.00 -5.40 60.04
C SER A 500 6.99 -4.39 60.57
N ASN A 501 5.98 -4.86 61.30
CA ASN A 501 4.96 -4.13 62.06
C ASN A 501 3.94 -3.32 61.20
N GLU A 502 3.24 -3.95 60.31
CA GLU A 502 2.02 -3.37 59.77
C GLU A 502 0.87 -3.51 60.74
N LYS A 503 0.43 -2.39 61.32
CA LYS A 503 -0.80 -2.29 62.14
C LYS A 503 -2.00 -2.17 61.19
N ILE A 504 -2.93 -3.11 61.29
CA ILE A 504 -4.15 -3.09 60.49
C ILE A 504 -5.24 -2.37 61.27
N ASN A 505 -5.88 -1.39 60.66
CA ASN A 505 -7.04 -0.71 61.22
C ASN A 505 -8.31 -1.55 60.98
N VAL A 506 -8.96 -1.93 62.06
CA VAL A 506 -10.21 -2.70 62.05
C VAL A 506 -11.32 -1.85 62.61
N THR A 507 -12.44 -1.76 61.91
CA THR A 507 -13.63 -1.04 62.35
C THR A 507 -14.53 -2.00 63.13
N ILE A 508 -14.90 -1.65 64.35
CA ILE A 508 -15.70 -2.46 65.26
C ILE A 508 -17.01 -1.71 65.56
N ASP A 509 -18.12 -2.38 65.46
CA ASP A 509 -19.44 -1.90 65.88
C ASP A 509 -19.62 -2.14 67.37
N LEU A 510 -19.91 -1.12 68.13
CA LEU A 510 -20.07 -1.17 69.56
C LEU A 510 -21.31 -1.97 70.00
N GLY A 511 -22.32 -2.10 69.16
CA GLY A 511 -23.56 -2.87 69.40
C GLY A 511 -23.38 -4.39 69.27
N LEU A 512 -22.28 -4.83 68.63
CA LEU A 512 -22.03 -6.23 68.32
C LEU A 512 -20.90 -6.81 69.20
N SER A 513 -20.92 -8.11 69.48
CA SER A 513 -19.78 -8.78 70.14
C SER A 513 -18.57 -8.83 69.20
N ALA A 514 -17.36 -9.04 69.72
CA ALA A 514 -16.16 -9.20 68.94
C ALA A 514 -16.31 -10.29 67.87
N TYR A 515 -16.89 -11.43 68.19
CA TYR A 515 -17.16 -12.51 67.24
C TYR A 515 -18.20 -12.15 66.16
N ALA A 516 -19.23 -11.38 66.56
CA ALA A 516 -20.23 -10.89 65.58
C ALA A 516 -19.60 -9.87 64.59
N ASN A 517 -18.74 -8.99 65.07
CA ASN A 517 -17.95 -8.10 64.23
C ASN A 517 -17.04 -8.88 63.25
N ALA A 518 -16.36 -9.93 63.71
CA ALA A 518 -15.56 -10.80 62.84
C ALA A 518 -16.42 -11.47 61.77
N THR A 519 -17.61 -11.91 62.14
CA THR A 519 -18.57 -12.52 61.19
C THR A 519 -18.98 -11.54 60.07
N GLU A 520 -19.13 -10.24 60.37
CA GLU A 520 -19.40 -9.23 59.32
C GLU A 520 -18.26 -9.18 58.29
N TYR A 521 -17.01 -9.21 58.70
CA TYR A 521 -15.87 -9.21 57.78
C TYR A 521 -15.83 -10.50 56.94
N PHE A 522 -16.13 -11.65 57.50
CA PHE A 522 -16.26 -12.89 56.72
C PHE A 522 -17.46 -12.87 55.75
N ASN A 523 -18.56 -12.22 56.13
CA ASN A 523 -19.69 -12.01 55.21
C ASN A 523 -19.30 -11.09 54.05
N ILE A 524 -18.52 -10.02 54.27
CA ILE A 524 -17.98 -9.16 53.22
C ILE A 524 -17.04 -9.96 52.29
N LYS A 525 -16.17 -10.81 52.86
CA LYS A 525 -15.35 -11.73 52.04
C LYS A 525 -16.23 -12.63 51.16
N LYS A 526 -17.27 -13.26 51.75
CA LYS A 526 -18.18 -14.18 51.03
C LYS A 526 -18.94 -13.44 49.89
N THR A 527 -19.42 -12.23 50.14
CA THR A 527 -20.10 -11.42 49.11
C THR A 527 -19.14 -10.96 48.01
N SER A 528 -17.90 -10.62 48.37
CA SER A 528 -16.84 -10.30 47.39
C SER A 528 -16.48 -11.51 46.53
N ALA A 529 -16.36 -12.72 47.12
CA ALA A 529 -16.12 -13.97 46.41
C ALA A 529 -17.27 -14.31 45.42
N GLN A 530 -18.52 -14.06 45.84
CA GLN A 530 -19.66 -14.23 44.93
C GLN A 530 -19.65 -13.23 43.78
N LYS A 531 -19.23 -11.98 44.03
CA LYS A 531 -19.06 -10.95 42.97
C LYS A 531 -17.95 -11.35 42.00
N GLN A 532 -16.81 -11.85 42.51
CA GLN A 532 -15.70 -12.32 41.69
C GLN A 532 -16.16 -13.45 40.77
N LYS A 533 -16.83 -14.51 41.25
CA LYS A 533 -17.36 -15.61 40.40
C LYS A 533 -18.31 -15.14 39.34
N LYS A 534 -19.15 -14.11 39.61
CA LYS A 534 -20.03 -13.51 38.63
C LYS A 534 -19.24 -12.74 37.59
N VAL A 535 -18.22 -11.96 37.99
CA VAL A 535 -17.33 -11.22 37.10
C VAL A 535 -16.56 -12.17 36.21
N GLU A 536 -15.96 -13.24 36.74
CA GLU A 536 -15.23 -14.25 35.93
C GLU A 536 -16.09 -14.91 34.87
N LYS A 537 -17.33 -15.30 35.22
CA LYS A 537 -18.28 -15.85 34.21
C LYS A 537 -18.66 -14.86 33.14
N ASN A 538 -18.84 -13.59 33.50
CA ASN A 538 -19.24 -12.55 32.54
C ASN A 538 -18.07 -12.07 31.69
N VAL A 539 -16.84 -12.02 32.28
CA VAL A 539 -15.60 -11.67 31.56
C VAL A 539 -15.34 -12.62 30.41
N GLY A 540 -15.48 -13.92 30.60
CA GLY A 540 -15.29 -14.89 29.54
C GLY A 540 -16.22 -14.69 28.33
N LYS A 541 -17.47 -14.27 28.58
CA LYS A 541 -18.44 -13.94 27.51
C LYS A 541 -18.14 -12.57 26.89
N ALA A 542 -17.83 -11.58 27.73
CA ALA A 542 -17.53 -10.22 27.27
C ALA A 542 -16.24 -10.18 26.42
N MET A 543 -15.21 -10.91 26.85
CA MET A 543 -13.95 -10.99 26.08
C MET A 543 -14.15 -11.61 24.70
N LYS A 544 -14.88 -12.73 24.60
CA LYS A 544 -15.23 -13.32 23.30
C LYS A 544 -15.97 -12.34 22.40
N ASN A 545 -16.92 -11.58 22.96
CA ASN A 545 -17.65 -10.57 22.19
C ASN A 545 -16.77 -9.40 21.74
N ILE A 546 -15.78 -9.02 22.58
CA ILE A 546 -14.80 -7.98 22.23
C ILE A 546 -13.85 -8.50 21.14
N GLU A 547 -13.33 -9.70 21.27
CA GLU A 547 -12.50 -10.35 20.27
C GLU A 547 -13.21 -10.45 18.91
N VAL A 548 -14.44 -10.94 18.89
CA VAL A 548 -15.26 -11.03 17.66
C VAL A 548 -15.51 -9.65 17.04
N LYS A 549 -15.82 -8.62 17.85
CA LYS A 549 -16.02 -7.27 17.32
C LYS A 549 -14.74 -6.66 16.77
N ILE A 550 -13.60 -6.86 17.43
CA ILE A 550 -12.31 -6.37 16.96
C ILE A 550 -11.92 -7.10 15.68
N ASP A 551 -12.12 -8.41 15.59
CA ASP A 551 -11.87 -9.20 14.39
C ASP A 551 -12.76 -8.78 13.22
N GLN A 552 -14.05 -8.56 13.44
CA GLN A 552 -14.95 -8.03 12.42
C GLN A 552 -14.56 -6.63 11.97
N GLN A 553 -14.12 -5.75 12.89
CA GLN A 553 -13.62 -4.42 12.54
C GLN A 553 -12.30 -4.49 11.78
N LEU A 554 -11.43 -5.43 12.15
CA LEU A 554 -10.16 -5.67 11.46
C LEU A 554 -10.43 -6.19 10.04
N LYS A 555 -11.29 -7.22 9.89
CA LYS A 555 -11.69 -7.75 8.57
C LYS A 555 -12.32 -6.69 7.67
N LYS A 556 -13.21 -5.85 8.21
CA LYS A 556 -13.78 -4.73 7.45
C LYS A 556 -12.72 -3.73 7.00
N LYS A 557 -11.79 -3.35 7.89
CA LYS A 557 -10.68 -2.46 7.53
C LYS A 557 -9.66 -3.09 6.58
N LEU A 558 -9.48 -4.40 6.64
CA LEU A 558 -8.62 -5.15 5.73
C LEU A 558 -9.26 -5.32 4.35
N LYS A 559 -10.58 -5.46 4.26
CA LYS A 559 -11.31 -5.38 2.97
C LYS A 559 -11.21 -3.99 2.34
N ASP A 560 -11.35 -2.93 3.14
CA ASP A 560 -11.20 -1.54 2.66
C ASP A 560 -9.74 -1.14 2.36
N SER A 561 -8.75 -1.83 2.93
CA SER A 561 -7.32 -1.65 2.65
C SER A 561 -6.81 -2.82 1.83
N HIS A 562 -6.83 -2.69 0.50
CA HIS A 562 -6.23 -3.68 -0.39
C HIS A 562 -4.78 -3.97 0.03
N SER A 563 -4.55 -5.19 0.49
CA SER A 563 -3.36 -5.52 1.27
C SER A 563 -2.07 -5.64 0.47
N VAL A 564 -2.15 -5.96 -0.80
CA VAL A 564 -0.99 -6.11 -1.69
C VAL A 564 -1.42 -5.71 -3.09
N LEU A 565 -0.54 -5.03 -3.83
CA LEU A 565 -0.78 -4.75 -5.23
C LEU A 565 -0.77 -6.08 -6.00
N LYS A 566 -1.91 -6.45 -6.57
CA LYS A 566 -2.03 -7.66 -7.37
C LYS A 566 -1.54 -7.39 -8.79
N LYS A 567 -0.82 -8.34 -9.37
CA LYS A 567 -0.43 -8.24 -10.77
C LYS A 567 -1.65 -8.57 -11.64
N ILE A 568 -2.00 -7.65 -12.53
CA ILE A 568 -3.11 -7.82 -13.47
C ILE A 568 -2.73 -8.90 -14.47
N ARG A 569 -3.53 -9.96 -14.53
CA ARG A 569 -3.37 -11.01 -15.54
C ARG A 569 -3.82 -10.48 -16.90
N THR A 570 -2.97 -10.60 -17.90
CA THR A 570 -3.38 -10.37 -19.30
C THR A 570 -4.19 -11.58 -19.78
N PRO A 571 -5.50 -11.41 -20.09
CA PRO A 571 -6.29 -12.51 -20.63
C PRO A 571 -5.72 -12.99 -21.94
N TYR A 572 -5.77 -14.27 -22.19
CA TYR A 572 -5.43 -14.82 -23.50
C TYR A 572 -6.47 -14.39 -24.54
N PHE A 573 -6.06 -14.21 -25.79
CA PHE A 573 -6.92 -13.76 -26.87
C PHE A 573 -8.20 -14.60 -27.08
N PHE A 574 -8.16 -15.86 -26.67
CA PHE A 574 -9.26 -16.79 -26.83
C PHE A 574 -10.27 -16.78 -25.68
N GLU A 575 -9.96 -16.20 -24.52
CA GLU A 575 -10.82 -16.23 -23.32
C GLU A 575 -12.16 -15.53 -23.50
N LYS A 576 -12.23 -14.53 -24.36
CA LYS A 576 -13.47 -13.84 -24.72
C LYS A 576 -14.46 -14.71 -25.53
N TYR A 577 -14.00 -15.80 -26.12
CA TYR A 577 -14.82 -16.74 -26.89
C TYR A 577 -15.21 -17.93 -26.03
N SER A 578 -16.08 -18.81 -26.53
CA SER A 578 -16.25 -20.14 -25.97
C SER A 578 -15.07 -21.00 -26.36
N TRP A 579 -14.33 -21.56 -25.42
CA TRP A 579 -13.10 -22.29 -25.69
C TRP A 579 -12.87 -23.43 -24.72
N PHE A 580 -12.06 -24.39 -25.13
CA PHE A 580 -11.47 -25.40 -24.26
C PHE A 580 -10.15 -25.92 -24.87
N ILE A 581 -9.34 -26.56 -24.03
CA ILE A 581 -8.17 -27.31 -24.49
C ILE A 581 -8.52 -28.77 -24.54
N SER A 582 -8.30 -29.43 -25.69
CA SER A 582 -8.56 -30.85 -25.85
C SER A 582 -7.63 -31.72 -24.98
N SER A 583 -7.98 -33.01 -24.83
CA SER A 583 -7.14 -33.96 -24.10
C SER A 583 -5.70 -34.09 -24.66
N GLU A 584 -5.51 -33.75 -25.91
CA GLU A 584 -4.22 -33.75 -26.59
C GLU A 584 -3.57 -32.35 -26.70
N GLY A 585 -4.15 -31.33 -26.02
CA GLY A 585 -3.53 -30.00 -25.92
C GLY A 585 -3.87 -29.02 -27.05
N PHE A 586 -4.83 -29.35 -27.93
CA PHE A 586 -5.28 -28.44 -28.99
C PHE A 586 -6.28 -27.42 -28.46
N LEU A 587 -6.11 -26.15 -28.84
CA LEU A 587 -7.08 -25.09 -28.53
C LEU A 587 -8.27 -25.16 -29.47
N VAL A 588 -9.47 -25.33 -28.90
CA VAL A 588 -10.75 -25.34 -29.62
C VAL A 588 -11.49 -24.07 -29.26
N MET A 589 -11.98 -23.34 -30.28
CA MET A 589 -12.64 -22.03 -30.10
C MET A 589 -13.94 -21.95 -30.86
N MET A 590 -14.91 -21.19 -30.33
CA MET A 590 -16.19 -20.90 -31.00
C MET A 590 -16.64 -19.50 -30.61
N GLY A 591 -17.14 -18.72 -31.57
CA GLY A 591 -17.73 -17.43 -31.31
C GLY A 591 -19.08 -17.54 -30.60
N LYS A 592 -19.35 -16.65 -29.64
CA LYS A 592 -20.64 -16.54 -28.96
C LYS A 592 -21.70 -15.85 -29.83
N SER A 593 -21.25 -15.08 -30.82
CA SER A 593 -22.10 -14.36 -31.78
C SER A 593 -21.58 -14.53 -33.22
N PRO A 594 -22.41 -14.24 -34.26
CA PRO A 594 -21.98 -14.24 -35.66
C PRO A 594 -20.76 -13.32 -35.93
N ALA A 595 -20.75 -12.13 -35.33
CA ALA A 595 -19.66 -11.16 -35.48
C ALA A 595 -18.34 -11.70 -34.86
N GLU A 596 -18.41 -12.35 -33.70
CA GLU A 596 -17.23 -12.98 -33.07
C GLU A 596 -16.72 -14.16 -33.90
N THR A 597 -17.61 -14.96 -34.49
CA THR A 597 -17.21 -16.05 -35.39
C THR A 597 -16.43 -15.53 -36.59
N ASP A 598 -16.87 -14.41 -37.19
CA ASP A 598 -16.14 -13.74 -38.26
C ASP A 598 -14.79 -13.17 -37.79
N GLN A 599 -14.76 -12.66 -36.54
CA GLN A 599 -13.54 -12.17 -35.94
C GLN A 599 -12.50 -13.28 -35.70
N ILE A 600 -12.95 -14.46 -35.23
CA ILE A 600 -12.08 -15.63 -35.08
C ILE A 600 -11.47 -16.00 -36.43
N TYR A 601 -12.32 -16.18 -37.46
CA TYR A 601 -11.87 -16.54 -38.78
C TYR A 601 -10.87 -15.55 -39.36
N SER A 602 -11.15 -14.24 -39.30
CA SER A 602 -10.33 -13.21 -39.94
C SER A 602 -9.00 -12.93 -39.23
N LYS A 603 -8.96 -13.11 -37.91
CA LYS A 603 -7.78 -12.72 -37.11
C LYS A 603 -6.86 -13.87 -36.72
N TYR A 604 -7.43 -15.05 -36.47
CA TYR A 604 -6.71 -16.09 -35.77
C TYR A 604 -6.59 -17.42 -36.52
N ILE A 605 -7.37 -17.60 -37.59
CA ILE A 605 -7.40 -18.90 -38.29
C ILE A 605 -6.44 -18.88 -39.45
N GLU A 606 -5.66 -19.95 -39.55
CA GLU A 606 -4.68 -20.25 -40.60
C GLU A 606 -5.15 -21.42 -41.49
N ASP A 607 -4.52 -21.61 -42.63
CA ASP A 607 -4.92 -22.62 -43.63
C ASP A 607 -4.91 -24.06 -43.13
N ASP A 608 -4.00 -24.39 -42.19
CA ASP A 608 -3.84 -25.73 -41.62
C ASP A 608 -4.64 -25.99 -40.37
N ASP A 609 -5.40 -24.98 -39.87
CA ASP A 609 -6.37 -25.13 -38.79
C ASP A 609 -7.57 -25.97 -39.25
N ILE A 610 -8.32 -26.50 -38.29
CA ILE A 610 -9.53 -27.27 -38.59
C ILE A 610 -10.77 -26.38 -38.39
N TYR A 611 -11.65 -26.42 -39.38
CA TYR A 611 -13.00 -25.91 -39.29
C TYR A 611 -14.00 -27.02 -39.11
N MET A 612 -14.91 -26.88 -38.19
CA MET A 612 -15.94 -27.86 -37.92
C MET A 612 -17.33 -27.19 -37.89
N SER A 613 -18.28 -27.82 -38.49
CA SER A 613 -19.67 -27.35 -38.56
C SER A 613 -20.66 -28.48 -38.55
N ASN A 614 -21.95 -28.16 -38.52
CA ASN A 614 -23.05 -29.07 -38.59
C ASN A 614 -24.21 -28.50 -39.46
N SER A 615 -25.26 -29.25 -39.64
CA SER A 615 -26.45 -28.84 -40.40
C SER A 615 -27.24 -27.65 -39.80
N PHE A 616 -26.84 -27.16 -38.62
CA PHE A 616 -27.48 -26.09 -37.86
C PHE A 616 -26.63 -24.84 -37.71
N ASN A 617 -25.63 -24.63 -38.60
CA ASN A 617 -24.78 -23.47 -38.63
C ASN A 617 -23.97 -23.15 -37.34
N SER A 618 -23.52 -24.19 -36.66
CA SER A 618 -22.55 -24.01 -35.59
C SER A 618 -21.14 -24.01 -36.18
N HIS A 619 -20.24 -23.16 -35.68
CA HIS A 619 -18.91 -22.93 -36.23
C HIS A 619 -17.86 -23.07 -35.13
N VAL A 620 -17.08 -24.12 -35.19
CA VAL A 620 -16.01 -24.43 -34.24
C VAL A 620 -14.67 -24.48 -34.99
N TRP A 621 -13.65 -23.96 -34.34
CA TRP A 621 -12.29 -23.88 -34.90
C TRP A 621 -11.30 -24.58 -33.97
N ILE A 622 -10.40 -25.38 -34.53
CA ILE A 622 -9.32 -26.04 -33.81
C ILE A 622 -8.00 -25.44 -34.31
N LYS A 623 -7.24 -24.83 -33.42
CA LYS A 623 -5.91 -24.29 -33.74
C LYS A 623 -4.90 -25.41 -33.86
N ASN A 624 -4.16 -25.42 -34.97
CA ASN A 624 -3.12 -26.40 -35.29
C ASN A 624 -1.81 -25.68 -35.67
N PRO A 625 -1.15 -24.98 -34.71
CA PRO A 625 0.05 -24.21 -35.01
C PRO A 625 1.24 -25.06 -35.46
N GLU A 626 1.31 -26.32 -35.03
CA GLU A 626 2.38 -27.25 -35.40
C GLU A 626 2.15 -27.97 -36.72
N LYS A 627 0.98 -27.76 -37.34
CA LYS A 627 0.58 -28.38 -38.63
C LYS A 627 0.64 -29.91 -38.59
N THR A 628 0.39 -30.49 -37.43
CA THR A 628 0.34 -31.91 -37.20
C THR A 628 -1.03 -32.51 -37.56
N GLU A 629 -1.12 -33.81 -37.67
CA GLU A 629 -2.41 -34.47 -37.82
C GLU A 629 -3.21 -34.36 -36.51
N VAL A 630 -4.43 -33.83 -36.60
CA VAL A 630 -5.28 -33.63 -35.42
C VAL A 630 -5.88 -34.97 -34.96
N PRO A 631 -5.66 -35.37 -33.70
CA PRO A 631 -6.12 -36.66 -33.21
C PRO A 631 -7.65 -36.84 -33.23
N PRO A 632 -8.14 -38.08 -33.43
CA PRO A 632 -9.59 -38.35 -33.45
C PRO A 632 -10.33 -37.93 -32.20
N ASN A 633 -9.70 -38.03 -31.00
CA ASN A 633 -10.35 -37.59 -29.75
C ASN A 633 -10.57 -36.09 -29.72
N THR A 634 -9.61 -35.29 -30.15
CA THR A 634 -9.77 -33.83 -30.29
C THR A 634 -10.91 -33.50 -31.25
N LEU A 635 -10.98 -34.17 -32.40
CA LEU A 635 -12.09 -33.97 -33.35
C LEU A 635 -13.44 -34.35 -32.75
N MET A 636 -13.51 -35.43 -31.97
CA MET A 636 -14.77 -35.85 -31.29
C MET A 636 -15.16 -34.83 -30.20
N GLN A 637 -14.24 -34.35 -29.40
CA GLN A 637 -14.50 -33.34 -28.37
C GLN A 637 -14.99 -32.02 -28.99
N ALA A 638 -14.36 -31.55 -30.06
CA ALA A 638 -14.80 -30.38 -30.81
C ALA A 638 -16.16 -30.61 -31.47
N GLY A 639 -16.43 -31.83 -31.94
CA GLY A 639 -17.74 -32.26 -32.47
C GLY A 639 -18.85 -32.15 -31.42
N ILE A 640 -18.58 -32.54 -30.18
CA ILE A 640 -19.52 -32.40 -29.06
C ILE A 640 -19.82 -30.92 -28.79
N LEU A 641 -18.80 -30.05 -28.77
CA LEU A 641 -19.01 -28.62 -28.64
C LEU A 641 -19.83 -28.04 -29.79
N CYS A 642 -19.52 -28.43 -31.04
CA CYS A 642 -20.27 -28.01 -32.23
C CYS A 642 -21.75 -28.41 -32.17
N MET A 643 -22.04 -29.60 -31.65
CA MET A 643 -23.42 -30.09 -31.49
C MET A 643 -24.14 -29.43 -30.33
N SER A 644 -23.50 -29.30 -29.18
CA SER A 644 -24.10 -28.74 -27.97
C SER A 644 -24.48 -27.27 -28.10
N SER A 645 -23.67 -26.50 -28.85
CA SER A 645 -23.88 -25.07 -29.13
C SER A 645 -24.91 -24.81 -30.27
N SER A 646 -25.39 -25.83 -30.93
CA SER A 646 -26.32 -25.70 -32.06
C SER A 646 -27.77 -25.89 -31.63
N GLU A 647 -28.72 -25.50 -32.51
CA GLU A 647 -30.15 -25.79 -32.33
C GLU A 647 -30.47 -27.29 -32.22
N ALA A 648 -29.57 -28.19 -32.59
CA ALA A 648 -29.71 -29.62 -32.41
C ALA A 648 -30.02 -30.00 -30.97
N TRP A 649 -29.38 -29.33 -30.00
CA TRP A 649 -29.64 -29.49 -28.56
C TRP A 649 -31.09 -29.17 -28.18
N SER A 650 -31.55 -27.97 -28.54
CA SER A 650 -32.92 -27.53 -28.20
C SER A 650 -34.00 -28.33 -28.92
N LYS A 651 -33.73 -28.75 -30.15
CA LYS A 651 -34.63 -29.58 -30.97
C LYS A 651 -34.54 -31.07 -30.65
N LYS A 652 -33.59 -31.49 -29.78
CA LYS A 652 -33.32 -32.89 -29.42
C LYS A 652 -33.07 -33.79 -30.62
N ILE A 653 -32.39 -33.30 -31.66
CA ILE A 653 -32.07 -34.00 -32.88
C ILE A 653 -30.62 -34.49 -32.79
N SER A 654 -30.39 -35.78 -33.04
CA SER A 654 -29.06 -36.34 -33.25
C SER A 654 -28.61 -35.95 -34.64
N SER A 655 -27.48 -35.29 -34.76
CA SER A 655 -26.86 -34.90 -36.02
C SER A 655 -25.38 -35.26 -35.99
N SER A 656 -24.78 -35.35 -37.15
CA SER A 656 -23.34 -35.61 -37.30
C SER A 656 -22.63 -34.31 -37.63
N PRO A 657 -21.63 -33.90 -36.82
CA PRO A 657 -20.77 -32.80 -37.21
C PRO A 657 -19.80 -33.26 -38.32
N TRP A 658 -19.34 -32.32 -39.09
CA TRP A 658 -18.34 -32.58 -40.13
C TRP A 658 -17.19 -31.52 -40.01
N TRP A 659 -16.04 -31.87 -40.50
CA TRP A 659 -14.85 -31.01 -40.44
C TRP A 659 -14.11 -30.96 -41.76
N CYS A 660 -13.37 -29.89 -41.97
CA CYS A 660 -12.41 -29.73 -43.08
C CYS A 660 -11.28 -28.79 -42.64
N PHE A 661 -10.22 -28.72 -43.42
CA PHE A 661 -9.17 -27.71 -43.21
C PHE A 661 -9.69 -26.30 -43.50
N ALA A 662 -9.23 -25.29 -42.73
CA ALA A 662 -9.65 -23.91 -42.84
C ALA A 662 -9.36 -23.31 -44.24
N LYS A 663 -8.32 -23.75 -44.91
CA LYS A 663 -8.01 -23.37 -46.30
C LYS A 663 -9.18 -23.59 -47.28
N ASN A 664 -10.08 -24.53 -46.96
CA ASN A 664 -11.25 -24.86 -47.75
C ASN A 664 -12.48 -23.96 -47.45
N VAL A 665 -12.38 -23.13 -46.40
CA VAL A 665 -13.43 -22.22 -45.98
C VAL A 665 -13.27 -20.86 -46.65
N SER A 666 -14.36 -20.22 -47.06
CA SER A 666 -14.36 -18.90 -47.66
C SER A 666 -15.46 -18.03 -47.08
N LYS A 667 -15.18 -16.77 -46.88
CA LYS A 667 -16.14 -15.71 -46.52
C LYS A 667 -16.80 -15.07 -47.74
N PHE A 668 -16.38 -15.46 -48.95
CA PHE A 668 -16.87 -14.93 -50.21
C PHE A 668 -17.73 -15.95 -50.93
N ASP A 669 -18.78 -15.46 -51.59
CA ASP A 669 -19.57 -16.28 -52.49
C ASP A 669 -18.75 -16.59 -53.76
N GLY A 670 -18.76 -17.85 -54.18
CA GLY A 670 -18.01 -18.28 -55.38
C GLY A 670 -18.61 -17.81 -56.71
N SER A 671 -19.84 -17.30 -56.72
CA SER A 671 -20.54 -16.86 -57.95
C SER A 671 -20.25 -15.41 -58.31
N ASP A 672 -20.29 -14.50 -57.36
CA ASP A 672 -20.17 -13.06 -57.60
C ASP A 672 -19.07 -12.39 -56.75
N ASN A 673 -18.35 -13.18 -55.95
CA ASN A 673 -17.31 -12.74 -55.06
C ASN A 673 -17.78 -11.72 -53.99
N SER A 674 -19.09 -11.70 -53.70
CA SER A 674 -19.65 -10.88 -52.64
C SER A 674 -19.32 -11.45 -51.27
N ILE A 675 -19.25 -10.57 -50.24
CA ILE A 675 -19.00 -10.98 -48.85
C ILE A 675 -20.30 -11.60 -48.29
N LEU A 676 -20.18 -12.80 -47.74
CA LEU A 676 -21.30 -13.48 -47.06
C LEU A 676 -21.71 -12.74 -45.78
N PRO A 677 -22.99 -12.83 -45.40
CA PRO A 677 -23.47 -12.26 -44.13
C PRO A 677 -22.64 -12.69 -42.92
N GLU A 678 -22.74 -11.94 -41.83
CA GLU A 678 -22.05 -12.27 -40.57
C GLU A 678 -22.38 -13.69 -40.12
N GLY A 679 -21.35 -14.44 -39.71
CA GLY A 679 -21.48 -15.84 -39.25
C GLY A 679 -21.70 -16.85 -40.37
N ALA A 680 -21.76 -16.45 -41.65
CA ALA A 680 -21.93 -17.38 -42.79
C ALA A 680 -20.58 -17.67 -43.48
N PHE A 681 -20.34 -18.92 -43.78
CA PHE A 681 -19.14 -19.40 -44.47
C PHE A 681 -19.56 -20.36 -45.59
N ARG A 682 -18.77 -20.42 -46.61
CA ARG A 682 -18.95 -21.34 -47.75
C ARG A 682 -17.70 -22.21 -47.91
N LEU A 683 -17.90 -23.45 -48.28
CA LEU A 683 -16.80 -24.32 -48.66
C LEU A 683 -16.43 -24.11 -50.12
N LYS A 684 -15.13 -24.06 -50.38
CA LYS A 684 -14.57 -24.01 -51.77
C LYS A 684 -14.82 -25.35 -52.45
N ASN A 685 -14.71 -26.46 -51.71
CA ASN A 685 -14.94 -27.80 -52.21
C ASN A 685 -15.81 -28.57 -51.19
N GLU A 686 -17.06 -28.91 -51.57
CA GLU A 686 -17.99 -29.62 -50.72
C GLU A 686 -17.60 -31.11 -50.52
N ASN A 687 -16.77 -31.66 -51.36
CA ASN A 687 -16.30 -33.04 -51.26
C ASN A 687 -15.26 -33.27 -50.16
N ASP A 688 -14.68 -32.20 -49.59
CA ASP A 688 -13.66 -32.29 -48.55
C ASP A 688 -14.28 -32.32 -47.15
N GLN A 689 -15.56 -32.58 -46.98
CA GLN A 689 -16.22 -32.73 -45.71
C GLN A 689 -15.95 -34.12 -45.13
N ASN A 690 -15.35 -34.19 -43.97
CA ASN A 690 -15.14 -35.40 -43.20
C ASN A 690 -16.19 -35.49 -42.09
N HIS A 691 -17.15 -36.43 -42.23
CA HIS A 691 -18.23 -36.61 -41.25
C HIS A 691 -17.76 -37.38 -40.04
N LEU A 692 -18.17 -36.93 -38.85
CA LEU A 692 -18.00 -37.65 -37.61
C LEU A 692 -19.26 -38.43 -37.24
N PRO A 693 -19.13 -39.47 -36.40
CA PRO A 693 -20.33 -40.21 -35.91
C PRO A 693 -21.30 -39.26 -35.18
N PRO A 694 -22.59 -39.53 -35.23
CA PRO A 694 -23.58 -38.78 -34.45
C PRO A 694 -23.33 -38.95 -32.96
N ALA A 695 -23.31 -37.86 -32.20
CA ALA A 695 -23.12 -37.90 -30.76
C ALA A 695 -24.45 -37.69 -30.03
N GLN A 696 -24.67 -38.47 -28.96
CA GLN A 696 -25.74 -38.20 -27.99
C GLN A 696 -25.21 -37.19 -26.96
N LEU A 697 -25.95 -36.10 -26.78
CA LEU A 697 -25.63 -35.07 -25.82
C LEU A 697 -26.38 -35.32 -24.53
N VAL A 698 -25.63 -35.26 -23.42
CA VAL A 698 -26.17 -35.34 -22.04
C VAL A 698 -25.68 -34.14 -21.27
N MET A 699 -26.54 -33.55 -20.44
CA MET A 699 -26.18 -32.51 -19.53
C MET A 699 -25.66 -33.11 -18.23
N GLY A 700 -24.52 -32.69 -17.76
CA GLY A 700 -23.94 -33.02 -16.46
C GLY A 700 -23.51 -31.78 -15.72
N PHE A 701 -23.59 -31.86 -14.41
CA PHE A 701 -23.03 -30.84 -13.52
C PHE A 701 -21.78 -31.41 -12.85
N GLY A 702 -20.69 -30.63 -12.82
CA GLY A 702 -19.45 -31.03 -12.19
C GLY A 702 -18.78 -29.84 -11.49
N PHE A 703 -17.97 -30.16 -10.50
CA PHE A 703 -17.11 -29.17 -9.85
C PHE A 703 -15.71 -29.27 -10.44
N LEU A 704 -15.16 -28.14 -10.88
CA LEU A 704 -13.78 -28.05 -11.31
C LEU A 704 -12.93 -27.53 -10.15
N TRP A 705 -11.85 -28.23 -9.85
CA TRP A 705 -10.93 -27.88 -8.80
C TRP A 705 -9.61 -27.44 -9.44
N LYS A 706 -9.11 -26.24 -9.05
CA LYS A 706 -7.77 -25.80 -9.45
C LYS A 706 -6.75 -26.62 -8.66
N VAL A 707 -5.99 -27.46 -9.32
CA VAL A 707 -4.88 -28.20 -8.70
C VAL A 707 -3.65 -27.29 -8.66
N LYS A 708 -3.19 -26.96 -7.46
CA LYS A 708 -1.89 -26.30 -7.28
C LYS A 708 -0.81 -27.35 -7.62
N THR A 709 -0.17 -27.21 -8.77
CA THR A 709 1.05 -27.93 -9.09
C THR A 709 2.17 -27.35 -8.22
N SER A 710 2.74 -28.19 -7.35
CA SER A 710 3.91 -27.84 -6.54
C SER A 710 5.08 -27.49 -7.48
N GLY A 711 5.28 -26.22 -7.78
CA GLY A 711 6.36 -25.78 -8.65
C GLY A 711 6.26 -24.37 -9.20
N ASN A 712 5.11 -23.71 -9.09
CA ASN A 712 4.99 -22.27 -9.40
C ASN A 712 4.17 -21.59 -8.33
N GLU A 713 4.82 -20.68 -7.65
CA GLU A 713 4.30 -19.88 -6.57
C GLU A 713 3.12 -19.02 -7.01
N ASP A 714 2.13 -19.05 -6.14
CA ASP A 714 1.14 -18.02 -5.86
C ASP A 714 0.81 -17.03 -6.98
N ASN A 715 -0.32 -17.26 -7.62
CA ASN A 715 -1.20 -16.18 -8.10
C ASN A 715 -2.49 -16.80 -8.63
N GLY A 716 -3.58 -16.71 -7.91
CA GLY A 716 -4.87 -16.96 -8.51
C GLY A 716 -5.95 -17.61 -7.64
N ASP A 717 -6.36 -17.00 -6.56
CA ASP A 717 -7.66 -17.30 -5.92
C ASP A 717 -8.58 -16.06 -5.80
N ASP A 718 -8.18 -14.92 -6.44
CA ASP A 718 -8.90 -13.65 -6.31
C ASP A 718 -9.38 -13.07 -7.66
N ASP A 719 -9.16 -13.78 -8.77
CA ASP A 719 -9.53 -13.27 -10.11
C ASP A 719 -11.06 -13.29 -10.36
N GLU A 720 -11.82 -14.14 -9.65
CA GLU A 720 -13.29 -14.21 -9.82
C GLU A 720 -14.02 -13.07 -9.06
N GLU A 721 -13.46 -12.62 -7.90
CA GLU A 721 -14.03 -11.47 -7.18
C GLU A 721 -13.74 -10.13 -7.89
N GLU A 722 -12.62 -10.01 -8.65
CA GLU A 722 -12.33 -8.79 -9.42
C GLU A 722 -13.17 -8.69 -10.72
N GLU A 723 -13.56 -9.82 -11.34
CA GLU A 723 -14.46 -9.79 -12.49
C GLU A 723 -15.91 -9.47 -12.08
N GLU A 724 -16.39 -9.97 -10.91
CA GLU A 724 -17.68 -9.58 -10.36
C GLU A 724 -17.70 -8.11 -9.90
N GLU A 725 -16.60 -7.60 -9.29
CA GLU A 725 -16.51 -6.18 -8.92
C GLU A 725 -16.39 -5.26 -10.15
N GLU A 726 -15.72 -5.70 -11.25
CA GLU A 726 -15.68 -4.93 -12.51
C GLU A 726 -17.05 -4.96 -13.23
N GLU A 727 -17.82 -6.06 -13.17
CA GLU A 727 -19.17 -6.12 -13.74
C GLU A 727 -20.17 -5.29 -12.90
N GLU A 728 -20.10 -5.34 -11.54
CA GLU A 728 -20.91 -4.48 -10.69
C GLU A 728 -20.54 -2.99 -10.85
N GLU A 729 -19.25 -2.62 -11.04
CA GLU A 729 -18.86 -1.24 -11.32
C GLU A 729 -19.31 -0.79 -12.73
N GLU A 730 -19.35 -1.69 -13.74
CA GLU A 730 -19.87 -1.37 -15.06
C GLU A 730 -21.39 -1.19 -15.05
N GLU A 731 -22.14 -2.01 -14.27
CA GLU A 731 -23.59 -1.85 -14.09
C GLU A 731 -23.94 -0.57 -13.30
N GLU A 732 -23.19 -0.23 -12.22
CA GLU A 732 -23.39 1.05 -11.50
C GLU A 732 -23.04 2.28 -12.37
N GLU A 733 -22.02 2.18 -13.27
CA GLU A 733 -21.70 3.27 -14.20
C GLU A 733 -22.78 3.42 -15.31
N GLU A 734 -23.43 2.33 -15.74
CA GLU A 734 -24.55 2.40 -16.69
C GLU A 734 -25.79 3.01 -16.05
N GLU A 735 -26.12 2.65 -14.77
CA GLU A 735 -27.21 3.27 -14.02
C GLU A 735 -26.97 4.77 -13.77
N GLU A 736 -25.71 5.21 -13.44
CA GLU A 736 -25.40 6.63 -13.29
C GLU A 736 -25.50 7.40 -14.63
N GLU A 737 -25.13 6.77 -15.76
CA GLU A 737 -25.28 7.40 -17.08
C GLU A 737 -26.76 7.52 -17.49
N GLU A 738 -27.63 6.54 -17.14
CA GLU A 738 -29.08 6.65 -17.38
C GLU A 738 -29.72 7.71 -16.49
N GLU A 739 -29.32 7.84 -15.21
CA GLU A 739 -29.82 8.91 -14.33
C GLU A 739 -29.38 10.32 -14.80
N GLU A 740 -28.10 10.48 -15.30
CA GLU A 740 -27.65 11.75 -15.86
C GLU A 740 -28.37 12.11 -17.19
N GLU A 741 -28.73 11.12 -18.04
CA GLU A 741 -29.50 11.34 -19.24
C GLU A 741 -30.97 11.70 -18.92
N GLU A 742 -31.60 11.08 -17.90
CA GLU A 742 -32.94 11.47 -17.44
C GLU A 742 -32.97 12.88 -16.82
N GLU A 743 -31.94 13.28 -16.04
CA GLU A 743 -31.84 14.66 -15.52
C GLU A 743 -31.61 15.70 -16.65
N GLU A 744 -30.85 15.37 -17.70
CA GLU A 744 -30.69 16.26 -18.87
C GLU A 744 -31.96 16.36 -19.74
N GLU A 745 -32.82 15.33 -19.76
CA GLU A 745 -34.10 15.40 -20.44
C GLU A 745 -35.17 16.18 -19.65
N GLU A 746 -35.12 16.15 -18.30
CA GLU A 746 -35.99 16.96 -17.46
C GLU A 746 -35.63 18.46 -17.47
N GLU A 747 -34.35 18.82 -17.70
CA GLU A 747 -33.94 20.24 -17.83
C GLU A 747 -34.21 20.84 -19.25
N LYS A 748 -34.59 20.07 -20.25
CA LYS A 748 -34.95 20.53 -21.61
C LYS A 748 -36.43 20.67 -21.79
#